data_c4b42fbf5ff2c4e600d465b36f5a65e0
#
_entry.id   c4b42fbf5ff2c4e600d465b36f5a65e0
#
_cell.length_a   1.000
_cell.length_b   1.000
_cell.length_c   1.000
_cell.angle_alpha   90.00
_cell.angle_beta   90.00
_cell.angle_gamma   90.00
#
_symmetry.space_group_name_H-M   'P 1'
#
loop_
_entity.id
_entity.type
_entity.pdbx_description
1 polymer ?
#
loop_
_entity_poly.entity_id
_entity_poly.type
_entity_poly.pdbx_seq_one_letter_code
_entity_poly.pdbx_strand_id
1 'polypeptide(L)'
;MENFKKYKRQYFMPPEATYDWVKKEYIEEAPIWCSVDLRDGNQALIEPMSLDEKLEFFQLLVDIGFKEIEVGFPAASQTEYDFMRALIERNMIPDDVTVQVLTQAREHIIKKTFEAVKGAKHAVIHLYNSTSVAQREQVFKKSKEEIKKIAVDGAELLNKLASEVDGNFSFEYSPESFPGTEVDYALEVCNAVLDVWQPKKENKVIINIPATVENAMPHVFATQVEYMHKNLKYRDAVTISVHPHNDRGCGVATAELSVLAGADRIEGTLFGNGERTGNVDIVTLAMNMFSHGVDPKLDFSDMPKICELYERVTRMQVGPRQPYAGDLVFTAFSGSHQDAIAKGMACRDADPEGKWNVPYLPIDPVDVGRTYDSDVIRINSQSGKGGVSYVLKQNYGLSIPQEMREEVGYMIKDVSDKEHAELSPETIYRIFEDKYVNNTSIIAVPEVHFKQTRGITADVTMVYKDKKRVIKSTGNGRLDAVSNAFKSFFDISYELSFYEEHSLSRGSSSKAVSYVGISCNGKMFWGVGIDEDIIKSSIFALTSAVNQYVATLKDRDDQDERLTEILNYINTNYLSVTLDELADEFELTKTYLSKYIKDKSGKTFGDIVTNVRMKKARAMLKSGNKNVETIAHEVGYQNVENFTRTFKKKYGMTPVQFRNSK
;
A
#
# COMPACT_ATOMS: atom_id res chain seq x y z
N MET A 1 -17.99 16.97 -17.68
CA MET A 1 -19.08 17.04 -16.68
C MET A 1 -19.59 18.47 -16.56
N GLU A 2 -20.72 18.82 -17.22
CA GLU A 2 -21.30 20.16 -17.11
C GLU A 2 -22.33 20.32 -15.98
N ASN A 3 -22.68 19.23 -15.33
CA ASN A 3 -23.67 19.21 -14.24
C ASN A 3 -23.28 20.01 -13.00
N PHE A 4 -22.01 20.48 -12.89
CA PHE A 4 -21.56 21.32 -11.79
C PHE A 4 -22.35 22.65 -11.70
N LYS A 5 -22.94 23.11 -12.80
CA LYS A 5 -23.71 24.36 -12.89
C LYS A 5 -24.99 24.37 -12.01
N LYS A 6 -25.49 23.18 -11.63
CA LYS A 6 -26.67 23.05 -10.72
C LYS A 6 -26.32 23.22 -9.24
N TYR A 7 -25.04 23.25 -8.89
CA TYR A 7 -24.58 23.35 -7.51
C TYR A 7 -24.20 24.79 -7.18
N LYS A 8 -24.45 25.19 -5.95
CA LYS A 8 -24.02 26.47 -5.38
C LYS A 8 -23.45 26.23 -3.98
N ARG A 9 -22.72 27.21 -3.45
CA ARG A 9 -22.29 27.21 -2.06
C ARG A 9 -23.53 27.23 -1.14
N GLN A 10 -23.57 26.35 -0.15
CA GLN A 10 -24.70 26.16 0.76
C GLN A 10 -24.33 26.45 2.22
N TYR A 11 -23.35 27.29 2.42
CA TYR A 11 -22.92 27.74 3.75
C TYR A 11 -22.93 29.27 3.83
N PHE A 12 -22.91 29.75 5.06
CA PHE A 12 -22.89 31.18 5.35
C PHE A 12 -21.58 31.54 6.07
N MET A 13 -20.93 32.61 5.61
CA MET A 13 -19.83 33.21 6.36
C MET A 13 -20.43 33.99 7.55
N PRO A 14 -19.75 34.00 8.72
CA PRO A 14 -20.18 34.83 9.82
C PRO A 14 -20.08 36.32 9.47
N PRO A 15 -20.89 37.21 10.12
CA PRO A 15 -20.83 38.64 9.86
C PRO A 15 -19.45 39.27 10.13
N GLU A 16 -18.73 38.74 11.11
CA GLU A 16 -17.39 39.16 11.48
C GLU A 16 -16.48 37.91 11.64
N ALA A 17 -15.21 38.03 11.25
CA ALA A 17 -14.19 37.01 11.40
C ALA A 17 -12.87 37.65 11.83
N THR A 18 -12.25 37.14 12.87
CA THR A 18 -10.98 37.64 13.39
C THR A 18 -9.81 36.76 13.05
N TYR A 19 -10.06 35.47 12.76
CA TYR A 19 -9.05 34.46 12.41
C TYR A 19 -7.95 34.29 13.49
N ASP A 20 -8.28 34.51 14.77
CA ASP A 20 -7.30 34.40 15.85
C ASP A 20 -6.77 32.97 16.00
N TRP A 21 -7.58 31.97 15.67
CA TRP A 21 -7.22 30.56 15.71
C TRP A 21 -6.06 30.23 14.75
N VAL A 22 -5.87 30.95 13.65
CA VAL A 22 -4.78 30.72 12.68
C VAL A 22 -3.39 30.95 13.30
N LYS A 23 -3.29 31.67 14.41
CA LYS A 23 -2.04 31.96 15.12
C LYS A 23 -1.58 30.78 16.00
N LYS A 24 -2.47 29.84 16.30
CA LYS A 24 -2.17 28.65 17.10
C LYS A 24 -1.57 27.58 16.19
N GLU A 25 -0.45 26.98 16.59
CA GLU A 25 0.27 26.01 15.76
C GLU A 25 -0.29 24.60 15.90
N TYR A 26 -0.78 24.23 17.10
CA TYR A 26 -1.32 22.89 17.42
C TYR A 26 -2.32 22.97 18.57
N ILE A 27 -2.98 21.88 18.86
CA ILE A 27 -3.89 21.72 20.01
C ILE A 27 -3.04 21.37 21.22
N GLU A 28 -3.02 22.21 22.23
CA GLU A 28 -2.17 22.04 23.42
C GLU A 28 -2.76 21.11 24.48
N GLU A 29 -4.09 21.00 24.54
CA GLU A 29 -4.82 20.15 25.49
C GLU A 29 -5.94 19.39 24.77
N ALA A 30 -6.20 18.15 25.22
CA ALA A 30 -7.29 17.36 24.67
C ALA A 30 -8.66 18.02 24.94
N PRO A 31 -9.57 18.05 23.96
CA PRO A 31 -10.95 18.46 24.18
C PRO A 31 -11.69 17.43 25.04
N ILE A 32 -12.88 17.79 25.48
CA ILE A 32 -13.82 16.80 26.01
C ILE A 32 -14.29 15.90 24.84
N TRP A 33 -14.13 14.60 25.01
CA TRP A 33 -14.53 13.61 24.01
C TRP A 33 -15.92 13.06 24.32
N CYS A 34 -16.81 13.11 23.35
CA CYS A 34 -18.09 12.41 23.39
C CYS A 34 -18.16 11.37 22.25
N SER A 35 -18.25 10.10 22.60
CA SER A 35 -18.56 9.07 21.61
C SER A 35 -20.02 9.13 21.23
N VAL A 36 -20.31 9.15 19.93
CA VAL A 36 -21.67 8.98 19.39
C VAL A 36 -21.84 7.65 18.64
N ASP A 37 -20.93 6.70 18.86
CA ASP A 37 -20.96 5.38 18.24
C ASP A 37 -22.27 4.63 18.47
N LEU A 38 -22.80 4.66 19.71
CA LEU A 38 -23.99 3.95 20.12
C LEU A 38 -25.30 4.62 19.70
N ARG A 39 -25.24 5.88 19.23
CA ARG A 39 -26.38 6.60 18.67
C ARG A 39 -26.22 6.79 17.18
N ASP A 40 -25.40 7.74 16.72
CA ASP A 40 -25.27 8.13 15.32
C ASP A 40 -24.56 7.04 14.51
N GLY A 41 -23.53 6.43 15.08
CA GLY A 41 -22.84 5.28 14.51
C GLY A 41 -23.78 4.08 14.35
N ASN A 42 -24.48 3.70 15.41
CA ASN A 42 -25.42 2.57 15.40
C ASN A 42 -26.61 2.79 14.46
N GLN A 43 -27.12 4.03 14.41
CA GLN A 43 -28.24 4.40 13.53
C GLN A 43 -27.89 4.19 12.04
N ALA A 44 -26.63 4.32 11.68
CA ALA A 44 -26.14 4.20 10.31
C ALA A 44 -25.84 2.75 9.88
N LEU A 45 -25.87 1.78 10.81
CA LEU A 45 -25.60 0.39 10.49
C LEU A 45 -26.78 -0.25 9.72
N ILE A 46 -26.46 -1.10 8.74
CA ILE A 46 -27.46 -1.90 8.01
C ILE A 46 -28.17 -2.84 8.99
N GLU A 47 -27.42 -3.44 9.90
CA GLU A 47 -27.91 -4.24 11.01
C GLU A 47 -27.50 -3.55 12.33
N PRO A 48 -28.41 -2.80 12.97
CA PRO A 48 -28.12 -2.17 14.25
C PRO A 48 -27.72 -3.18 15.32
N MET A 49 -26.87 -2.76 16.24
CA MET A 49 -26.40 -3.60 17.35
C MET A 49 -27.59 -4.09 18.21
N SER A 50 -27.52 -5.34 18.61
CA SER A 50 -28.39 -5.90 19.67
C SER A 50 -28.10 -5.25 21.02
N LEU A 51 -28.98 -5.49 22.00
CA LEU A 51 -28.77 -5.00 23.37
C LEU A 51 -27.43 -5.45 23.95
N ASP A 52 -27.08 -6.73 23.78
CA ASP A 52 -25.85 -7.27 24.36
C ASP A 52 -24.60 -6.69 23.68
N GLU A 53 -24.63 -6.52 22.36
CA GLU A 53 -23.55 -5.86 21.60
C GLU A 53 -23.40 -4.39 22.00
N LYS A 54 -24.50 -3.65 22.22
CA LYS A 54 -24.44 -2.28 22.74
C LYS A 54 -23.81 -2.20 24.14
N LEU A 55 -24.14 -3.14 25.02
CA LEU A 55 -23.55 -3.18 26.37
C LEU A 55 -22.05 -3.48 26.31
N GLU A 56 -21.64 -4.39 25.46
CA GLU A 56 -20.22 -4.71 25.23
C GLU A 56 -19.45 -3.50 24.64
N PHE A 57 -20.05 -2.84 23.65
CA PHE A 57 -19.43 -1.67 23.04
C PHE A 57 -19.35 -0.48 23.99
N PHE A 58 -20.38 -0.29 24.84
CA PHE A 58 -20.36 0.71 25.90
C PHE A 58 -19.17 0.48 26.85
N GLN A 59 -18.94 -0.77 27.27
CA GLN A 59 -17.79 -1.11 28.12
C GLN A 59 -16.48 -0.80 27.41
N LEU A 60 -16.33 -1.12 26.12
CA LEU A 60 -15.13 -0.75 25.34
C LEU A 60 -14.88 0.76 25.37
N LEU A 61 -15.91 1.58 25.16
CA LEU A 61 -15.78 3.04 25.19
C LEU A 61 -15.34 3.55 26.57
N VAL A 62 -15.87 2.96 27.64
CA VAL A 62 -15.45 3.25 29.02
C VAL A 62 -13.97 2.85 29.23
N ASP A 63 -13.56 1.67 28.76
CA ASP A 63 -12.18 1.16 28.88
C ASP A 63 -11.19 2.02 28.10
N ILE A 64 -11.57 2.53 26.92
CA ILE A 64 -10.76 3.51 26.16
C ILE A 64 -10.59 4.83 26.91
N GLY A 65 -11.54 5.18 27.80
CA GLY A 65 -11.44 6.38 28.63
C GLY A 65 -12.43 7.47 28.31
N PHE A 66 -13.43 7.23 27.45
CA PHE A 66 -14.51 8.20 27.22
C PHE A 66 -15.23 8.55 28.51
N LYS A 67 -15.43 9.86 28.76
CA LYS A 67 -16.16 10.37 29.91
C LYS A 67 -17.55 10.86 29.55
N GLU A 68 -17.84 11.04 28.27
CA GLU A 68 -19.16 11.33 27.75
C GLU A 68 -19.48 10.40 26.59
N ILE A 69 -20.66 9.75 26.66
CA ILE A 69 -21.09 8.74 25.66
C ILE A 69 -22.56 8.97 25.32
N GLU A 70 -22.85 9.28 24.05
CA GLU A 70 -24.23 9.36 23.59
C GLU A 70 -24.74 7.95 23.27
N VAL A 71 -25.57 7.43 24.18
CA VAL A 71 -25.96 6.02 24.21
C VAL A 71 -27.15 5.69 23.31
N GLY A 72 -27.92 6.69 22.84
CA GLY A 72 -29.00 6.42 21.92
C GLY A 72 -30.09 7.50 21.89
N PHE A 73 -31.21 7.11 21.25
CA PHE A 73 -32.44 7.89 21.17
C PHE A 73 -33.60 7.07 21.79
N PRO A 74 -33.78 7.10 23.12
CA PRO A 74 -34.67 6.18 23.83
C PRO A 74 -36.15 6.22 23.39
N ALA A 75 -36.57 7.34 22.82
CA ALA A 75 -37.94 7.46 22.29
C ALA A 75 -38.11 6.92 20.85
N ALA A 76 -37.03 6.52 20.16
CA ALA A 76 -37.08 6.02 18.79
C ALA A 76 -37.51 4.55 18.70
N SER A 77 -37.09 3.69 19.64
CA SER A 77 -37.43 2.27 19.64
C SER A 77 -37.38 1.65 21.04
N GLN A 78 -37.98 0.46 21.18
CA GLN A 78 -37.93 -0.28 22.43
C GLN A 78 -36.50 -0.71 22.78
N THR A 79 -35.69 -1.11 21.81
CA THR A 79 -34.29 -1.49 22.03
C THR A 79 -33.47 -0.34 22.62
N GLU A 80 -33.64 0.88 22.09
CA GLU A 80 -33.00 2.09 22.60
C GLU A 80 -33.39 2.41 24.04
N TYR A 81 -34.69 2.26 24.32
CA TYR A 81 -35.22 2.42 25.66
C TYR A 81 -34.65 1.39 26.63
N ASP A 82 -34.71 0.11 26.28
CA ASP A 82 -34.24 -1.01 27.11
C ASP A 82 -32.72 -0.94 27.35
N PHE A 83 -31.97 -0.48 26.38
CA PHE A 83 -30.51 -0.27 26.52
C PHE A 83 -30.22 0.80 27.59
N MET A 84 -30.87 1.96 27.51
CA MET A 84 -30.67 3.01 28.53
C MET A 84 -31.11 2.51 29.93
N ARG A 85 -32.20 1.79 30.04
CA ARG A 85 -32.66 1.18 31.29
C ARG A 85 -31.69 0.15 31.82
N ALA A 86 -31.14 -0.72 30.92
CA ALA A 86 -30.14 -1.73 31.31
C ALA A 86 -28.88 -1.10 31.87
N LEU A 87 -28.36 -0.01 31.28
CA LEU A 87 -27.20 0.71 31.80
C LEU A 87 -27.42 1.21 33.23
N ILE A 88 -28.60 1.75 33.52
CA ILE A 88 -28.95 2.27 34.85
C ILE A 88 -29.20 1.13 35.83
N GLU A 89 -30.09 0.18 35.50
CA GLU A 89 -30.56 -0.88 36.39
C GLU A 89 -29.47 -1.91 36.73
N ARG A 90 -28.54 -2.16 35.80
CA ARG A 90 -27.38 -3.02 36.02
C ARG A 90 -26.16 -2.27 36.60
N ASN A 91 -26.30 -0.96 36.89
CA ASN A 91 -25.25 -0.09 37.43
C ASN A 91 -23.95 -0.13 36.60
N MET A 92 -24.08 -0.08 35.25
CA MET A 92 -22.95 -0.17 34.34
C MET A 92 -22.26 1.17 34.08
N ILE A 93 -22.88 2.30 34.46
CA ILE A 93 -22.34 3.64 34.25
C ILE A 93 -21.38 3.98 35.40
N PRO A 94 -20.06 4.14 35.15
CA PRO A 94 -19.11 4.59 36.16
C PRO A 94 -19.46 5.98 36.69
N ASP A 95 -18.99 6.30 37.93
CA ASP A 95 -19.30 7.59 38.57
C ASP A 95 -18.73 8.81 37.83
N ASP A 96 -17.67 8.61 37.07
CA ASP A 96 -16.97 9.62 36.25
C ASP A 96 -17.37 9.65 34.79
N VAL A 97 -18.42 8.88 34.42
CA VAL A 97 -18.97 8.82 33.05
C VAL A 97 -20.36 9.42 33.01
N THR A 98 -20.58 10.32 32.08
CA THR A 98 -21.87 10.93 31.79
C THR A 98 -22.46 10.30 30.52
N VAL A 99 -23.68 9.80 30.61
CA VAL A 99 -24.42 9.32 29.43
C VAL A 99 -25.22 10.44 28.81
N GLN A 100 -25.30 10.46 27.49
CA GLN A 100 -26.08 11.43 26.74
C GLN A 100 -27.19 10.70 25.96
N VAL A 101 -28.38 11.32 25.86
CA VAL A 101 -29.49 10.79 25.10
C VAL A 101 -30.11 11.87 24.21
N LEU A 102 -30.35 11.52 22.95
CA LEU A 102 -30.94 12.41 21.97
C LEU A 102 -32.46 12.54 22.17
N THR A 103 -33.00 13.73 21.99
CA THR A 103 -34.46 13.98 21.96
C THR A 103 -34.81 15.08 20.95
N GLN A 104 -35.90 14.90 20.23
CA GLN A 104 -36.47 15.96 19.39
C GLN A 104 -37.27 16.94 20.23
N ALA A 105 -37.36 18.20 19.80
CA ALA A 105 -38.18 19.24 20.42
C ALA A 105 -39.69 18.99 20.21
N ARG A 106 -40.21 17.85 20.75
CA ARG A 106 -41.61 17.41 20.73
C ARG A 106 -41.97 16.85 22.09
N GLU A 107 -43.07 17.34 22.68
CA GLU A 107 -43.44 17.04 24.05
C GLU A 107 -43.49 15.54 24.38
N HIS A 108 -44.13 14.72 23.56
CA HIS A 108 -44.23 13.28 23.82
C HIS A 108 -42.88 12.55 23.73
N ILE A 109 -41.99 13.01 22.83
CA ILE A 109 -40.64 12.47 22.68
C ILE A 109 -39.79 12.80 23.91
N ILE A 110 -39.81 14.07 24.35
CA ILE A 110 -39.07 14.54 25.51
C ILE A 110 -39.56 13.79 26.78
N LYS A 111 -40.88 13.63 26.99
CA LYS A 111 -41.41 12.86 28.12
C LYS A 111 -40.90 11.42 28.14
N LYS A 112 -40.90 10.75 26.97
CA LYS A 112 -40.42 9.37 26.87
C LYS A 112 -38.92 9.27 27.16
N THR A 113 -38.14 10.27 26.75
CA THR A 113 -36.72 10.36 27.07
C THR A 113 -36.47 10.46 28.58
N PHE A 114 -37.21 11.32 29.30
CA PHE A 114 -37.10 11.43 30.76
C PHE A 114 -37.55 10.15 31.51
N GLU A 115 -38.52 9.41 30.98
CA GLU A 115 -38.86 8.08 31.52
C GLU A 115 -37.69 7.10 31.43
N ALA A 116 -36.95 7.13 30.31
CA ALA A 116 -35.81 6.24 30.10
C ALA A 116 -34.61 6.56 30.99
N VAL A 117 -34.34 7.85 31.26
CA VAL A 117 -33.19 8.28 32.06
C VAL A 117 -33.46 8.39 33.56
N LYS A 118 -34.65 8.10 34.02
CA LYS A 118 -35.01 8.16 35.43
C LYS A 118 -34.05 7.31 36.28
N GLY A 119 -33.48 7.97 37.32
CA GLY A 119 -32.49 7.34 38.22
C GLY A 119 -31.05 7.32 37.68
N ALA A 120 -30.75 7.98 36.57
CA ALA A 120 -29.41 8.16 36.10
C ALA A 120 -28.60 9.05 37.05
N LYS A 121 -27.34 8.67 37.35
CA LYS A 121 -26.46 9.48 38.21
C LYS A 121 -26.09 10.82 37.54
N HIS A 122 -25.76 10.77 36.27
CA HIS A 122 -25.48 11.91 35.40
C HIS A 122 -25.95 11.62 33.98
N ALA A 123 -26.85 12.46 33.44
CA ALA A 123 -27.30 12.35 32.08
C ALA A 123 -27.44 13.72 31.39
N VAL A 124 -26.92 13.80 30.16
CA VAL A 124 -27.18 14.94 29.25
C VAL A 124 -28.41 14.64 28.41
N ILE A 125 -29.37 15.54 28.44
CA ILE A 125 -30.53 15.48 27.55
C ILE A 125 -30.23 16.39 26.35
N HIS A 126 -30.01 15.76 25.20
CA HIS A 126 -29.58 16.43 23.97
C HIS A 126 -30.81 16.80 23.13
N LEU A 127 -31.22 18.05 23.19
CA LEU A 127 -32.33 18.63 22.43
C LEU A 127 -31.85 19.13 21.07
N TYR A 128 -32.58 18.81 20.00
CA TYR A 128 -32.29 19.35 18.68
C TYR A 128 -33.54 19.73 17.91
N ASN A 129 -33.39 20.67 17.01
CA ASN A 129 -34.26 20.92 15.87
C ASN A 129 -33.51 21.60 14.74
N SER A 130 -33.93 21.34 13.50
CA SER A 130 -33.27 21.87 12.31
C SER A 130 -33.54 23.35 12.12
N THR A 131 -32.50 24.12 11.79
CA THR A 131 -32.52 25.58 11.67
C THR A 131 -32.18 26.10 10.28
N SER A 132 -31.64 25.23 9.37
CA SER A 132 -31.15 25.64 8.06
C SER A 132 -32.23 26.24 7.14
N VAL A 133 -31.81 27.05 6.18
CA VAL A 133 -32.70 27.64 5.16
C VAL A 133 -33.50 26.56 4.45
N ALA A 134 -32.82 25.49 3.99
CA ALA A 134 -33.49 24.41 3.27
C ALA A 134 -34.55 23.69 4.11
N GLN A 135 -34.28 23.45 5.39
CA GLN A 135 -35.22 22.82 6.30
C GLN A 135 -36.43 23.74 6.59
N ARG A 136 -36.17 25.01 6.86
CA ARG A 136 -37.23 25.99 7.13
C ARG A 136 -38.18 26.15 5.94
N GLU A 137 -37.63 26.29 4.72
CA GLU A 137 -38.42 26.62 3.52
C GLU A 137 -39.07 25.38 2.88
N GLN A 138 -38.39 24.26 2.83
CA GLN A 138 -38.81 23.09 2.06
C GLN A 138 -39.53 22.06 2.93
N VAL A 139 -39.08 21.83 4.17
CA VAL A 139 -39.57 20.76 5.06
C VAL A 139 -40.60 21.30 6.03
N PHE A 140 -40.24 22.25 6.86
CA PHE A 140 -41.15 22.76 7.90
C PHE A 140 -42.13 23.81 7.36
N LYS A 141 -41.73 24.55 6.34
CA LYS A 141 -42.47 25.69 5.79
C LYS A 141 -42.79 26.69 6.88
N LYS A 142 -41.79 27.05 7.70
CA LYS A 142 -41.90 27.92 8.86
C LYS A 142 -40.91 29.08 8.81
N SER A 143 -41.32 30.19 9.42
CA SER A 143 -40.46 31.36 9.61
C SER A 143 -39.37 31.10 10.63
N LYS A 144 -38.35 31.99 10.66
CA LYS A 144 -37.27 31.97 11.65
C LYS A 144 -37.82 32.02 13.08
N GLU A 145 -38.82 32.86 13.34
CA GLU A 145 -39.44 33.00 14.64
C GLU A 145 -40.16 31.72 15.09
N GLU A 146 -40.87 31.05 14.18
CA GLU A 146 -41.56 29.78 14.50
C GLU A 146 -40.56 28.66 14.79
N ILE A 147 -39.43 28.60 14.06
CA ILE A 147 -38.37 27.61 14.31
C ILE A 147 -37.67 27.90 15.63
N LYS A 148 -37.33 29.17 15.93
CA LYS A 148 -36.75 29.56 17.22
C LYS A 148 -37.70 29.22 18.38
N LYS A 149 -39.00 29.43 18.19
CA LYS A 149 -40.02 29.03 19.20
C LYS A 149 -40.02 27.55 19.51
N ILE A 150 -39.81 26.66 18.51
CA ILE A 150 -39.69 25.20 18.74
C ILE A 150 -38.55 24.89 19.69
N ALA A 151 -37.38 25.54 19.50
CA ALA A 151 -36.21 25.37 20.37
C ALA A 151 -36.47 25.84 21.82
N VAL A 152 -37.09 27.03 21.95
CA VAL A 152 -37.44 27.62 23.25
C VAL A 152 -38.46 26.79 24.00
N ASP A 153 -39.58 26.41 23.35
CA ASP A 153 -40.61 25.56 23.96
C ASP A 153 -40.04 24.20 24.43
N GLY A 154 -39.09 23.62 23.63
CA GLY A 154 -38.37 22.40 24.02
C GLY A 154 -37.47 22.61 25.22
N ALA A 155 -36.73 23.71 25.27
CA ALA A 155 -35.85 24.06 26.38
C ALA A 155 -36.64 24.30 27.70
N GLU A 156 -37.78 24.98 27.64
CA GLU A 156 -38.69 25.19 28.77
C GLU A 156 -39.23 23.84 29.32
N LEU A 157 -39.57 22.94 28.42
CA LEU A 157 -40.08 21.61 28.81
C LEU A 157 -38.96 20.77 29.46
N LEU A 158 -37.72 20.85 28.98
CA LEU A 158 -36.59 20.18 29.65
C LEU A 158 -36.42 20.68 31.10
N ASN A 159 -36.39 21.98 31.31
CA ASN A 159 -36.31 22.57 32.66
C ASN A 159 -37.42 22.06 33.59
N LYS A 160 -38.63 22.03 33.08
CA LYS A 160 -39.80 21.55 33.83
C LYS A 160 -39.64 20.09 34.25
N LEU A 161 -39.37 19.20 33.28
CA LEU A 161 -39.29 17.76 33.53
C LEU A 161 -38.08 17.39 34.37
N ALA A 162 -36.93 18.07 34.22
CA ALA A 162 -35.75 17.85 35.05
C ALA A 162 -36.04 18.14 36.55
N SER A 163 -36.99 19.04 36.86
CA SER A 163 -37.41 19.29 38.24
C SER A 163 -38.41 18.27 38.78
N GLU A 164 -39.05 17.50 37.92
CA GLU A 164 -40.14 16.54 38.26
C GLU A 164 -39.62 15.09 38.30
N VAL A 165 -38.52 14.78 37.63
CA VAL A 165 -37.95 13.42 37.46
C VAL A 165 -36.73 13.25 38.34
N ASP A 166 -36.59 12.12 39.02
CA ASP A 166 -35.44 11.77 39.81
C ASP A 166 -34.21 11.49 38.90
N GLY A 167 -33.11 12.19 39.17
CA GLY A 167 -31.87 12.10 38.40
C GLY A 167 -31.06 13.41 38.47
N ASN A 168 -29.84 13.37 37.98
CA ASN A 168 -29.00 14.55 37.78
C ASN A 168 -28.87 14.82 36.27
N PHE A 169 -29.43 15.93 35.80
CA PHE A 169 -29.56 16.25 34.39
C PHE A 169 -28.81 17.53 34.04
N SER A 170 -28.11 17.50 32.93
CA SER A 170 -27.64 18.67 32.19
C SER A 170 -28.22 18.66 30.78
N PHE A 171 -28.03 19.74 30.06
CA PHE A 171 -28.70 19.91 28.77
C PHE A 171 -27.71 20.23 27.66
N GLU A 172 -28.03 19.72 26.49
CA GLU A 172 -27.37 20.08 25.24
C GLU A 172 -28.42 20.54 24.23
N TYR A 173 -28.07 21.57 23.44
CA TYR A 173 -28.85 22.03 22.32
C TYR A 173 -28.05 22.04 21.02
N SER A 174 -28.63 21.47 19.97
CA SER A 174 -28.09 21.49 18.60
C SER A 174 -29.01 22.22 17.62
N PRO A 175 -28.59 23.35 17.00
CA PRO A 175 -29.21 23.89 15.81
C PRO A 175 -28.81 23.03 14.61
N GLU A 176 -29.54 21.93 14.37
CA GLU A 176 -29.21 20.96 13.33
C GLU A 176 -29.09 21.61 11.95
N SER A 177 -28.18 21.07 11.12
CA SER A 177 -27.80 21.63 9.81
C SER A 177 -27.19 23.05 9.92
N PHE A 178 -26.37 23.27 10.93
CA PHE A 178 -25.75 24.56 11.23
C PHE A 178 -25.04 25.21 10.04
N PRO A 179 -24.19 24.52 9.21
CA PRO A 179 -23.53 25.18 8.07
C PRO A 179 -24.50 25.78 7.04
N GLY A 180 -25.70 25.22 6.92
CA GLY A 180 -26.77 25.73 6.07
C GLY A 180 -27.70 26.76 6.74
N THR A 181 -27.35 27.19 7.96
CA THR A 181 -28.06 28.20 8.76
C THR A 181 -27.25 29.49 8.74
N GLU A 182 -27.93 30.63 8.65
CA GLU A 182 -27.26 31.94 8.83
C GLU A 182 -26.66 31.98 10.25
N VAL A 183 -25.38 32.34 10.37
CA VAL A 183 -24.65 32.18 11.64
C VAL A 183 -25.17 33.11 12.73
N ASP A 184 -25.61 34.34 12.37
CA ASP A 184 -26.26 35.28 13.27
C ASP A 184 -27.62 34.77 13.76
N TYR A 185 -28.38 34.07 12.90
CA TYR A 185 -29.64 33.46 13.29
C TYR A 185 -29.40 32.22 14.17
N ALA A 186 -28.42 31.39 13.88
CA ALA A 186 -28.06 30.28 14.75
C ALA A 186 -27.65 30.78 16.15
N LEU A 187 -26.86 31.85 16.22
CA LEU A 187 -26.48 32.51 17.47
C LEU A 187 -27.72 33.03 18.23
N GLU A 188 -28.68 33.64 17.52
CA GLU A 188 -29.94 34.11 18.11
C GLU A 188 -30.73 32.97 18.75
N VAL A 189 -30.88 31.84 18.03
CA VAL A 189 -31.60 30.67 18.54
C VAL A 189 -30.90 30.07 19.77
N CYS A 190 -29.57 29.86 19.68
CA CYS A 190 -28.78 29.35 20.81
C CYS A 190 -28.90 30.28 22.05
N ASN A 191 -28.79 31.58 21.86
CA ASN A 191 -28.91 32.54 22.96
C ASN A 191 -30.33 32.56 23.56
N ALA A 192 -31.38 32.35 22.75
CA ALA A 192 -32.74 32.22 23.26
C ALA A 192 -32.93 30.96 24.12
N VAL A 193 -32.33 29.84 23.74
CA VAL A 193 -32.31 28.61 24.56
C VAL A 193 -31.51 28.84 25.86
N LEU A 194 -30.36 29.48 25.77
CA LEU A 194 -29.53 29.80 26.95
C LEU A 194 -30.23 30.75 27.92
N ASP A 195 -31.00 31.69 27.41
CA ASP A 195 -31.82 32.59 28.25
C ASP A 195 -32.93 31.83 29.04
N VAL A 196 -33.42 30.67 28.53
CA VAL A 196 -34.32 29.76 29.26
C VAL A 196 -33.57 28.99 30.34
N TRP A 197 -32.41 28.42 30.00
CA TRP A 197 -31.67 27.56 30.92
C TRP A 197 -30.87 28.32 31.97
N GLN A 198 -30.40 29.54 31.67
CA GLN A 198 -29.58 30.43 32.54
C GLN A 198 -28.42 29.68 33.19
N PRO A 199 -27.52 29.08 32.39
CA PRO A 199 -26.44 28.24 32.91
C PRO A 199 -25.51 29.00 33.83
N LYS A 200 -24.86 28.25 34.77
CA LYS A 200 -23.86 28.75 35.69
C LYS A 200 -22.58 27.95 35.53
N LYS A 201 -21.43 28.48 35.99
CA LYS A 201 -20.12 27.80 35.91
C LYS A 201 -20.14 26.42 36.58
N GLU A 202 -20.91 26.27 37.67
CA GLU A 202 -21.06 25.02 38.42
C GLU A 202 -22.04 24.03 37.78
N ASN A 203 -22.86 24.49 36.84
CA ASN A 203 -23.83 23.68 36.11
C ASN A 203 -23.85 24.14 34.65
N LYS A 204 -22.81 23.72 33.92
CA LYS A 204 -22.65 24.06 32.50
C LYS A 204 -23.69 23.35 31.63
N VAL A 205 -24.02 23.99 30.53
CA VAL A 205 -24.81 23.39 29.44
C VAL A 205 -23.94 23.31 28.17
N ILE A 206 -24.37 22.53 27.22
CA ILE A 206 -23.66 22.29 25.97
C ILE A 206 -24.44 22.97 24.83
N ILE A 207 -23.76 23.77 24.02
CA ILE A 207 -24.21 24.16 22.69
C ILE A 207 -23.38 23.40 21.68
N ASN A 208 -24.01 22.48 20.99
CA ASN A 208 -23.37 21.67 19.96
C ASN A 208 -23.60 22.30 18.60
N ILE A 209 -22.55 22.41 17.81
CA ILE A 209 -22.53 23.00 16.46
C ILE A 209 -22.30 21.88 15.45
N PRO A 210 -23.39 21.23 14.94
CA PRO A 210 -23.22 20.08 14.07
C PRO A 210 -22.98 20.50 12.63
N ALA A 211 -21.87 20.06 12.04
CA ALA A 211 -21.71 20.05 10.59
C ALA A 211 -22.47 18.82 10.02
N THR A 212 -23.79 18.83 10.17
CA THR A 212 -24.70 17.74 9.79
C THR A 212 -24.46 17.24 8.35
N VAL A 213 -24.12 18.17 7.45
CA VAL A 213 -23.51 17.88 6.14
C VAL A 213 -22.27 18.75 6.01
N GLU A 214 -21.13 18.16 5.77
CA GLU A 214 -19.90 18.89 5.53
C GLU A 214 -19.94 19.54 4.14
N ASN A 215 -20.46 20.75 4.05
CA ASN A 215 -20.67 21.48 2.80
C ASN A 215 -19.71 22.69 2.63
N ALA A 216 -18.85 22.94 3.60
CA ALA A 216 -17.85 24.00 3.61
C ALA A 216 -16.43 23.48 3.75
N MET A 217 -15.45 24.30 3.44
CA MET A 217 -14.04 23.98 3.75
C MET A 217 -13.79 24.10 5.27
N PRO A 218 -12.86 23.33 5.85
CA PRO A 218 -12.63 23.30 7.30
C PRO A 218 -12.41 24.67 7.94
N HIS A 219 -11.65 25.54 7.28
CA HIS A 219 -11.41 26.90 7.80
C HIS A 219 -12.68 27.78 7.84
N VAL A 220 -13.65 27.55 6.95
CA VAL A 220 -14.94 28.26 6.99
C VAL A 220 -15.71 27.84 8.23
N PHE A 221 -15.79 26.54 8.50
CA PHE A 221 -16.46 26.04 9.69
C PHE A 221 -15.77 26.51 10.98
N ALA A 222 -14.44 26.45 11.05
CA ALA A 222 -13.67 26.99 12.17
C ALA A 222 -13.97 28.49 12.41
N THR A 223 -14.10 29.29 11.35
CA THR A 223 -14.47 30.71 11.47
C THR A 223 -15.89 30.89 12.02
N GLN A 224 -16.82 30.00 11.64
CA GLN A 224 -18.18 29.99 12.21
C GLN A 224 -18.15 29.64 13.71
N VAL A 225 -17.32 28.64 14.10
CA VAL A 225 -17.12 28.28 15.52
C VAL A 225 -16.49 29.42 16.31
N GLU A 226 -15.48 30.11 15.76
CA GLU A 226 -14.89 31.30 16.38
C GLU A 226 -15.92 32.40 16.63
N TYR A 227 -16.80 32.62 15.67
CA TYR A 227 -17.89 33.58 15.82
C TYR A 227 -18.85 33.20 16.94
N MET A 228 -19.26 31.94 17.00
CA MET A 228 -20.11 31.43 18.11
C MET A 228 -19.38 31.56 19.46
N HIS A 229 -18.11 31.15 19.51
CA HIS A 229 -17.27 31.25 20.72
C HIS A 229 -17.23 32.68 21.28
N LYS A 230 -17.12 33.69 20.44
CA LYS A 230 -17.00 35.09 20.84
C LYS A 230 -18.33 35.74 21.21
N ASN A 231 -19.45 35.27 20.69
CA ASN A 231 -20.73 35.96 20.76
C ASN A 231 -21.83 35.22 21.56
N LEU A 232 -21.63 33.94 21.94
CA LEU A 232 -22.58 33.23 22.81
C LEU A 232 -22.68 33.91 24.17
N LYS A 233 -23.92 34.12 24.64
CA LYS A 233 -24.20 34.50 26.02
C LYS A 233 -23.71 33.43 26.97
N TYR A 234 -23.43 33.82 28.21
CA TYR A 234 -23.02 32.90 29.26
C TYR A 234 -21.78 32.05 28.91
N ARG A 235 -20.87 32.51 28.04
CA ARG A 235 -19.78 31.70 27.48
C ARG A 235 -18.98 30.89 28.53
N ASP A 236 -18.74 31.44 29.71
CA ASP A 236 -18.02 30.77 30.81
C ASP A 236 -18.79 29.58 31.40
N ALA A 237 -20.10 29.52 31.17
CA ALA A 237 -21.03 28.48 31.62
C ALA A 237 -21.53 27.60 30.46
N VAL A 238 -20.98 27.76 29.27
CA VAL A 238 -21.35 26.99 28.07
C VAL A 238 -20.14 26.21 27.57
N THR A 239 -20.31 24.91 27.38
CA THR A 239 -19.40 24.08 26.62
C THR A 239 -19.77 24.11 25.14
N ILE A 240 -18.88 24.60 24.28
CA ILE A 240 -19.10 24.54 22.83
C ILE A 240 -18.63 23.17 22.33
N SER A 241 -19.56 22.38 21.83
CA SER A 241 -19.32 21.10 21.17
C SER A 241 -19.36 21.26 19.67
N VAL A 242 -18.61 20.45 18.95
CA VAL A 242 -18.72 20.31 17.49
C VAL A 242 -18.95 18.83 17.13
N HIS A 243 -19.78 18.62 16.09
CA HIS A 243 -20.13 17.30 15.58
C HIS A 243 -19.94 17.28 14.06
N PRO A 244 -18.72 17.14 13.56
CA PRO A 244 -18.47 17.14 12.14
C PRO A 244 -18.77 15.77 11.51
N HIS A 245 -19.52 15.80 10.39
CA HIS A 245 -19.54 14.68 9.43
C HIS A 245 -18.39 14.82 8.43
N ASN A 246 -18.19 13.80 7.58
CA ASN A 246 -17.03 13.64 6.71
C ASN A 246 -17.40 13.64 5.21
N ASP A 247 -18.45 14.35 4.81
CA ASP A 247 -18.97 14.34 3.43
C ASP A 247 -17.95 14.80 2.37
N ARG A 248 -16.97 15.60 2.77
CA ARG A 248 -15.89 16.10 1.91
C ARG A 248 -14.55 15.41 2.17
N GLY A 249 -14.51 14.44 3.09
CA GLY A 249 -13.28 13.82 3.53
C GLY A 249 -12.39 14.72 4.41
N CYS A 250 -12.99 15.72 5.08
CA CYS A 250 -12.24 16.70 5.87
C CYS A 250 -12.67 16.73 7.35
N GLY A 251 -13.44 15.75 7.81
CA GLY A 251 -14.01 15.73 9.16
C GLY A 251 -12.96 15.92 10.27
N VAL A 252 -11.81 15.24 10.18
CA VAL A 252 -10.69 15.39 11.12
C VAL A 252 -10.14 16.83 11.11
N ALA A 253 -9.82 17.36 9.92
CA ALA A 253 -9.31 18.72 9.80
C ALA A 253 -10.34 19.77 10.28
N THR A 254 -11.63 19.53 10.03
CA THR A 254 -12.72 20.38 10.53
C THR A 254 -12.75 20.40 12.05
N ALA A 255 -12.60 19.25 12.70
CA ALA A 255 -12.54 19.14 14.16
C ALA A 255 -11.29 19.82 14.75
N GLU A 256 -10.09 19.53 14.21
CA GLU A 256 -8.84 20.17 14.66
C GLU A 256 -8.92 21.68 14.63
N LEU A 257 -9.33 22.27 13.50
CA LEU A 257 -9.45 23.70 13.36
C LEU A 257 -10.56 24.28 14.26
N SER A 258 -11.62 23.54 14.55
CA SER A 258 -12.69 23.95 15.45
C SER A 258 -12.20 24.06 16.90
N VAL A 259 -11.35 23.14 17.38
CA VAL A 259 -10.73 23.22 18.71
C VAL A 259 -9.82 24.45 18.79
N LEU A 260 -8.99 24.71 17.77
CA LEU A 260 -8.19 25.93 17.71
C LEU A 260 -9.07 27.20 17.74
N ALA A 261 -10.26 27.14 17.12
CA ALA A 261 -11.22 28.25 17.05
C ALA A 261 -12.08 28.45 18.31
N GLY A 262 -11.94 27.57 19.32
CA GLY A 262 -12.58 27.71 20.63
C GLY A 262 -13.70 26.71 20.93
N ALA A 263 -13.78 25.60 20.20
CA ALA A 263 -14.58 24.46 20.62
C ALA A 263 -13.91 23.77 21.83
N ASP A 264 -14.73 23.43 22.83
CA ASP A 264 -14.29 22.78 24.07
C ASP A 264 -14.43 21.25 24.01
N ARG A 265 -15.30 20.76 23.10
CA ARG A 265 -15.77 19.38 23.07
C ARG A 265 -15.96 18.90 21.61
N ILE A 266 -15.74 17.62 21.39
CA ILE A 266 -15.95 16.97 20.09
C ILE A 266 -16.83 15.74 20.23
N GLU A 267 -17.83 15.65 19.40
CA GLU A 267 -18.63 14.44 19.15
C GLU A 267 -18.13 13.73 17.88
N GLY A 268 -17.91 12.44 17.97
CA GLY A 268 -17.48 11.61 16.86
C GLY A 268 -17.55 10.12 17.17
N THR A 269 -17.01 9.30 16.28
CA THR A 269 -17.07 7.84 16.40
C THR A 269 -15.69 7.22 16.21
N LEU A 270 -15.53 6.00 16.69
CA LEU A 270 -14.36 5.19 16.36
C LEU A 270 -14.35 4.92 14.84
N PHE A 271 -13.22 5.15 14.22
CA PHE A 271 -12.98 4.95 12.77
C PHE A 271 -13.94 5.73 11.85
N GLY A 272 -14.68 6.70 12.38
CA GLY A 272 -15.50 7.59 11.59
C GLY A 272 -16.84 6.99 11.10
N ASN A 273 -17.36 5.94 11.75
CA ASN A 273 -18.65 5.38 11.39
C ASN A 273 -19.80 6.40 11.55
N GLY A 274 -20.80 6.34 10.68
CA GLY A 274 -21.96 7.22 10.74
C GLY A 274 -22.69 7.31 9.40
N GLU A 275 -23.74 8.12 9.37
CA GLU A 275 -24.54 8.31 8.15
C GLU A 275 -23.70 8.85 6.98
N ARG A 276 -24.10 8.49 5.77
CA ARG A 276 -23.47 8.87 4.48
C ARG A 276 -22.00 8.48 4.40
N THR A 277 -21.09 9.41 4.70
CA THR A 277 -19.62 9.22 4.70
C THR A 277 -19.04 9.09 6.10
N GLY A 278 -19.92 9.09 7.12
CA GLY A 278 -19.55 8.94 8.51
C GLY A 278 -19.33 10.25 9.27
N ASN A 279 -19.00 10.09 10.54
CA ASN A 279 -18.63 11.15 11.49
C ASN A 279 -17.13 11.46 11.43
N VAL A 280 -16.67 12.44 12.21
CA VAL A 280 -15.26 12.60 12.47
C VAL A 280 -14.69 11.34 13.15
N ASP A 281 -13.55 10.87 12.67
CA ASP A 281 -12.82 9.74 13.26
C ASP A 281 -12.05 10.20 14.50
N ILE A 282 -12.53 9.82 15.69
CA ILE A 282 -11.90 10.17 16.99
C ILE A 282 -10.54 9.48 17.11
N VAL A 283 -10.39 8.24 16.61
CA VAL A 283 -9.08 7.54 16.68
C VAL A 283 -8.01 8.35 15.96
N THR A 284 -8.29 8.75 14.70
CA THR A 284 -7.35 9.57 13.93
C THR A 284 -7.07 10.90 14.62
N LEU A 285 -8.09 11.58 15.11
CA LEU A 285 -7.95 12.90 15.74
C LEU A 285 -7.14 12.83 17.06
N ALA A 286 -7.43 11.87 17.91
CA ALA A 286 -6.69 11.65 19.18
C ALA A 286 -5.23 11.26 18.91
N MET A 287 -4.99 10.38 17.94
CA MET A 287 -3.62 9.96 17.60
C MET A 287 -2.82 11.05 16.89
N ASN A 288 -3.47 11.98 16.18
CA ASN A 288 -2.81 13.18 15.68
C ASN A 288 -2.26 14.03 16.82
N MET A 289 -3.04 14.24 17.91
CA MET A 289 -2.56 14.94 19.11
C MET A 289 -1.42 14.16 19.77
N PHE A 290 -1.57 12.84 19.94
CA PHE A 290 -0.54 11.98 20.50
C PHE A 290 0.80 12.10 19.75
N SER A 291 0.76 12.14 18.43
CA SER A 291 1.96 12.30 17.58
C SER A 291 2.66 13.66 17.75
N HIS A 292 1.95 14.65 18.29
CA HIS A 292 2.50 15.97 18.67
C HIS A 292 2.93 16.05 20.14
N GLY A 293 2.86 14.94 20.90
CA GLY A 293 3.22 14.87 22.30
C GLY A 293 2.15 15.42 23.26
N VAL A 294 0.91 15.50 22.81
CA VAL A 294 -0.26 15.88 23.61
C VAL A 294 -1.02 14.62 24.02
N ASP A 295 -1.22 14.44 25.32
CA ASP A 295 -1.98 13.33 25.87
C ASP A 295 -3.47 13.47 25.48
N PRO A 296 -4.02 12.57 24.62
CA PRO A 296 -5.40 12.65 24.18
C PRO A 296 -6.40 12.25 25.27
N LYS A 297 -5.98 11.73 26.41
CA LYS A 297 -6.83 11.18 27.48
C LYS A 297 -7.70 10.00 27.04
N LEU A 298 -7.38 9.38 25.94
CA LEU A 298 -7.97 8.15 25.41
C LEU A 298 -6.88 7.12 25.20
N ASP A 299 -7.13 5.87 25.57
CA ASP A 299 -6.17 4.77 25.47
C ASP A 299 -6.44 3.91 24.23
N PHE A 300 -5.56 4.01 23.25
CA PHE A 300 -5.53 3.21 22.04
C PHE A 300 -4.35 2.23 22.00
N SER A 301 -3.76 1.91 23.16
CA SER A 301 -2.57 1.04 23.25
C SER A 301 -2.82 -0.40 22.82
N ASP A 302 -4.07 -0.84 22.75
CA ASP A 302 -4.48 -2.15 22.20
C ASP A 302 -5.40 -1.99 20.99
N MET A 303 -4.91 -1.31 19.97
CA MET A 303 -5.67 -1.06 18.73
C MET A 303 -6.19 -2.34 18.07
N PRO A 304 -5.46 -3.47 18.02
CA PRO A 304 -5.96 -4.72 17.45
C PRO A 304 -7.26 -5.19 18.14
N LYS A 305 -7.33 -5.16 19.46
CA LYS A 305 -8.53 -5.54 20.23
C LYS A 305 -9.70 -4.60 19.95
N ILE A 306 -9.43 -3.30 19.87
CA ILE A 306 -10.45 -2.28 19.55
C ILE A 306 -11.02 -2.53 18.14
N CYS A 307 -10.16 -2.77 17.15
CA CYS A 307 -10.58 -3.08 15.77
C CYS A 307 -11.41 -4.37 15.73
N GLU A 308 -10.95 -5.45 16.38
CA GLU A 308 -11.66 -6.73 16.41
C GLU A 308 -13.08 -6.59 16.97
N LEU A 309 -13.23 -5.93 18.12
CA LEU A 309 -14.53 -5.73 18.73
C LEU A 309 -15.42 -4.84 17.85
N TYR A 310 -14.89 -3.71 17.37
CA TYR A 310 -15.59 -2.80 16.47
C TYR A 310 -16.12 -3.53 15.22
N GLU A 311 -15.25 -4.26 14.49
CA GLU A 311 -15.63 -4.98 13.27
C GLU A 311 -16.70 -6.05 13.54
N ARG A 312 -16.59 -6.74 14.66
CA ARG A 312 -17.53 -7.80 15.03
C ARG A 312 -18.93 -7.26 15.33
N VAL A 313 -19.05 -6.18 16.10
CA VAL A 313 -20.35 -5.68 16.54
C VAL A 313 -21.00 -4.73 15.52
N THR A 314 -20.19 -4.00 14.74
CA THR A 314 -20.72 -3.10 13.70
C THR A 314 -20.90 -3.76 12.34
N ARG A 315 -20.23 -4.90 12.09
CA ARG A 315 -20.10 -5.56 10.78
C ARG A 315 -19.43 -4.65 9.73
N MET A 316 -18.74 -3.61 10.18
CA MET A 316 -17.96 -2.69 9.34
C MET A 316 -16.49 -3.03 9.46
N GLN A 317 -15.75 -3.03 8.36
CA GLN A 317 -14.30 -3.28 8.37
C GLN A 317 -13.53 -1.97 8.56
N VAL A 318 -12.48 -2.01 9.37
CA VAL A 318 -11.49 -0.94 9.43
C VAL A 318 -10.68 -0.97 8.13
N GLY A 319 -10.63 0.15 7.42
CA GLY A 319 -9.94 0.23 6.14
C GLY A 319 -8.45 -0.09 6.29
N PRO A 320 -7.82 -0.84 5.34
CA PRO A 320 -6.42 -1.26 5.47
C PRO A 320 -5.43 -0.08 5.50
N ARG A 321 -5.86 1.11 5.12
CA ARG A 321 -5.09 2.37 5.20
C ARG A 321 -5.73 3.39 6.13
N GLN A 322 -6.60 2.95 7.04
CA GLN A 322 -7.14 3.82 8.09
C GLN A 322 -5.97 4.35 8.95
N PRO A 323 -5.84 5.66 9.17
CA PRO A 323 -4.74 6.20 9.95
C PRO A 323 -4.60 5.49 11.31
N TYR A 324 -3.37 5.14 11.67
CA TYR A 324 -2.97 4.46 12.91
C TYR A 324 -3.53 3.05 13.16
N ALA A 325 -4.66 2.69 12.55
CA ALA A 325 -5.37 1.43 12.80
C ALA A 325 -5.27 0.40 11.68
N GLY A 326 -5.22 0.83 10.42
CA GLY A 326 -5.28 -0.06 9.26
C GLY A 326 -4.06 -0.99 9.15
N ASP A 327 -4.25 -2.17 8.57
CA ASP A 327 -3.22 -3.21 8.45
C ASP A 327 -1.95 -2.77 7.72
N LEU A 328 -2.06 -1.81 6.81
CA LEU A 328 -0.95 -1.38 5.96
C LEU A 328 -0.28 -0.07 6.42
N VAL A 329 -0.68 0.51 7.56
CA VAL A 329 -0.18 1.85 7.96
C VAL A 329 1.24 1.83 8.48
N PHE A 330 1.72 0.69 8.99
CA PHE A 330 3.08 0.49 9.45
C PHE A 330 3.90 -0.40 8.50
N THR A 331 3.49 -0.51 7.24
CA THR A 331 4.17 -1.32 6.22
C THR A 331 4.83 -0.40 5.19
N ALA A 332 6.09 -0.63 4.88
CA ALA A 332 6.80 0.05 3.82
C ALA A 332 7.05 -0.88 2.63
N PHE A 333 6.66 -0.47 1.43
CA PHE A 333 6.81 -1.25 0.19
C PHE A 333 8.08 -0.90 -0.60
N SER A 334 8.65 0.28 -0.39
CA SER A 334 9.88 0.71 -1.04
C SER A 334 11.10 0.24 -0.25
N GLY A 335 12.05 -0.43 -0.90
CA GLY A 335 13.27 -0.89 -0.24
C GLY A 335 14.12 0.23 0.37
N SER A 336 14.08 1.45 -0.19
CA SER A 336 14.74 2.62 0.40
C SER A 336 14.05 3.09 1.68
N HIS A 337 12.70 2.99 1.77
CA HIS A 337 11.97 3.31 2.99
C HIS A 337 12.23 2.26 4.06
N GLN A 338 12.24 0.97 3.70
CA GLN A 338 12.55 -0.13 4.62
C GLN A 338 13.95 0.01 5.24
N ASP A 339 14.97 0.31 4.42
CA ASP A 339 16.35 0.54 4.88
C ASP A 339 16.41 1.76 5.82
N ALA A 340 15.70 2.83 5.50
CA ALA A 340 15.66 4.02 6.34
C ALA A 340 14.96 3.76 7.68
N ILE A 341 13.84 3.03 7.69
CA ILE A 341 13.13 2.63 8.91
C ILE A 341 14.04 1.74 9.78
N ALA A 342 14.67 0.70 9.18
CA ALA A 342 15.55 -0.20 9.91
C ALA A 342 16.72 0.56 10.58
N LYS A 343 17.34 1.53 9.87
CA LYS A 343 18.37 2.39 10.44
C LYS A 343 17.84 3.32 11.53
N GLY A 344 16.64 3.89 11.32
CA GLY A 344 15.96 4.74 12.30
C GLY A 344 15.64 3.97 13.59
N MET A 345 15.10 2.74 13.48
CA MET A 345 14.85 1.87 14.63
C MET A 345 16.14 1.51 15.38
N ALA A 346 17.21 1.17 14.67
CA ALA A 346 18.50 0.90 15.30
C ALA A 346 19.07 2.13 16.05
N CYS A 347 18.86 3.35 15.52
CA CYS A 347 19.21 4.58 16.25
C CYS A 347 18.32 4.77 17.49
N ARG A 348 17.04 4.46 17.40
CA ARG A 348 16.09 4.52 18.54
C ARG A 348 16.48 3.53 19.63
N ASP A 349 16.85 2.30 19.28
CA ASP A 349 17.32 1.28 20.23
C ASP A 349 18.59 1.71 20.98
N ALA A 350 19.44 2.51 20.32
CA ALA A 350 20.65 3.06 20.93
C ALA A 350 20.39 4.27 21.86
N ASP A 351 19.25 4.98 21.69
CA ASP A 351 18.81 6.11 22.51
C ASP A 351 17.30 5.98 22.85
N PRO A 352 16.92 5.08 23.78
CA PRO A 352 15.51 4.83 24.12
C PRO A 352 14.81 6.03 24.77
N GLU A 353 15.54 6.95 25.41
CA GLU A 353 14.99 8.14 26.07
C GLU A 353 14.83 9.33 25.09
N GLY A 354 15.38 9.24 23.91
CA GLY A 354 15.26 10.25 22.86
C GLY A 354 13.82 10.43 22.36
N LYS A 355 13.55 11.55 21.72
CA LYS A 355 12.26 11.77 21.06
C LYS A 355 12.13 10.88 19.81
N TRP A 356 10.89 10.45 19.50
CA TRP A 356 10.61 9.67 18.30
C TRP A 356 10.99 10.44 17.03
N ASN A 357 11.81 9.85 16.20
CA ASN A 357 12.28 10.44 14.92
C ASN A 357 12.64 9.36 13.90
N VAL A 358 11.87 8.27 13.86
CA VAL A 358 12.08 7.20 12.88
C VAL A 358 11.49 7.64 11.54
N PRO A 359 12.31 7.62 10.44
CA PRO A 359 11.81 8.01 9.12
C PRO A 359 10.58 7.19 8.71
N TYR A 360 9.60 7.83 8.07
CA TYR A 360 8.36 7.23 7.53
C TYR A 360 7.38 6.64 8.57
N LEU A 361 7.68 6.66 9.85
CA LEU A 361 6.79 6.23 10.92
C LEU A 361 6.42 7.44 11.82
N PRO A 362 5.18 7.95 11.74
CA PRO A 362 4.76 9.12 12.51
C PRO A 362 4.70 8.87 14.01
N ILE A 363 4.49 7.62 14.43
CA ILE A 363 4.51 7.16 15.83
C ILE A 363 5.24 5.82 15.91
N ASP A 364 5.57 5.40 17.13
CA ASP A 364 6.02 4.04 17.41
C ASP A 364 4.81 3.07 17.28
N PRO A 365 4.87 2.04 16.42
CA PRO A 365 3.80 1.06 16.32
C PRO A 365 3.47 0.35 17.64
N VAL A 366 4.44 0.24 18.55
CA VAL A 366 4.25 -0.39 19.87
C VAL A 366 3.27 0.40 20.74
N ASP A 367 3.17 1.72 20.57
CA ASP A 367 2.25 2.58 21.32
C ASP A 367 0.76 2.27 21.03
N VAL A 368 0.47 1.60 19.92
CA VAL A 368 -0.87 1.13 19.54
C VAL A 368 -0.98 -0.40 19.53
N GLY A 369 -0.13 -1.10 20.29
CA GLY A 369 -0.15 -2.56 20.42
C GLY A 369 0.25 -3.32 19.16
N ARG A 370 1.02 -2.67 18.25
CA ARG A 370 1.47 -3.28 16.98
C ARG A 370 2.99 -3.29 16.92
N THR A 371 3.51 -4.02 15.97
CA THR A 371 4.93 -4.00 15.61
C THR A 371 5.11 -3.41 14.22
N TYR A 372 6.28 -2.86 13.93
CA TYR A 372 6.63 -2.59 12.55
C TYR A 372 6.72 -3.94 11.82
N ASP A 373 5.83 -4.14 10.85
CA ASP A 373 5.79 -5.37 10.05
C ASP A 373 6.98 -5.43 9.09
N SER A 374 8.16 -5.69 9.65
CA SER A 374 9.34 -6.03 8.85
C SER A 374 9.17 -7.37 8.13
N ASP A 375 8.29 -8.22 8.63
CA ASP A 375 8.06 -9.57 8.13
C ASP A 375 7.08 -9.63 6.93
N VAL A 376 6.28 -8.58 6.71
CA VAL A 376 5.44 -8.42 5.52
C VAL A 376 6.16 -7.54 4.49
N ILE A 377 7.39 -7.90 4.13
CA ILE A 377 8.02 -7.33 2.94
C ILE A 377 7.34 -7.95 1.72
N ARG A 378 6.31 -7.28 1.26
CA ARG A 378 5.63 -7.62 0.03
C ARG A 378 6.48 -7.12 -1.14
N ILE A 379 7.09 -8.06 -1.87
CA ILE A 379 7.88 -7.75 -3.06
C ILE A 379 6.93 -7.60 -4.24
N ASN A 380 6.78 -6.39 -4.70
CA ASN A 380 6.06 -6.07 -5.95
C ASN A 380 7.03 -5.39 -6.95
N SER A 381 6.52 -5.06 -8.13
CA SER A 381 7.29 -4.41 -9.21
C SER A 381 7.99 -3.09 -8.81
N GLN A 382 7.58 -2.47 -7.70
CA GLN A 382 8.17 -1.23 -7.17
C GLN A 382 9.23 -1.48 -6.08
N SER A 383 9.37 -2.74 -5.63
CA SER A 383 10.33 -3.10 -4.58
C SER A 383 11.76 -3.04 -5.11
N GLY A 384 12.63 -2.34 -4.39
CA GLY A 384 14.05 -2.19 -4.78
C GLY A 384 14.90 -3.43 -4.47
N LYS A 385 16.14 -3.43 -4.95
CA LYS A 385 17.16 -4.51 -4.80
C LYS A 385 17.39 -4.94 -3.33
N GLY A 386 17.16 -4.05 -2.37
CA GLY A 386 17.33 -4.32 -0.94
C GLY A 386 16.24 -5.21 -0.33
N GLY A 387 15.00 -5.10 -0.80
CA GLY A 387 13.87 -5.84 -0.26
C GLY A 387 14.01 -7.35 -0.43
N VAL A 388 14.39 -7.83 -1.63
CA VAL A 388 14.61 -9.26 -1.91
C VAL A 388 15.68 -9.86 -1.01
N SER A 389 16.82 -9.16 -0.87
CA SER A 389 17.93 -9.63 -0.04
C SER A 389 17.56 -9.70 1.44
N TYR A 390 16.71 -8.77 1.90
CA TYR A 390 16.20 -8.77 3.28
C TYR A 390 15.26 -9.95 3.53
N VAL A 391 14.30 -10.22 2.62
CA VAL A 391 13.40 -11.39 2.73
C VAL A 391 14.17 -12.69 2.80
N LEU A 392 15.15 -12.89 1.91
CA LEU A 392 15.98 -14.08 1.90
C LEU A 392 16.81 -14.23 3.17
N LYS A 393 17.29 -13.12 3.74
CA LYS A 393 18.04 -13.11 5.00
C LYS A 393 17.16 -13.44 6.21
N GLN A 394 16.02 -12.76 6.35
CA GLN A 394 15.17 -12.90 7.53
C GLN A 394 14.46 -14.25 7.59
N ASN A 395 13.90 -14.71 6.46
CA ASN A 395 13.07 -15.92 6.46
C ASN A 395 13.89 -17.20 6.26
N TYR A 396 15.06 -17.10 5.59
CA TYR A 396 15.86 -18.28 5.19
C TYR A 396 17.32 -18.22 5.63
N GLY A 397 17.75 -17.14 6.31
CA GLY A 397 19.11 -16.99 6.79
C GLY A 397 20.15 -16.71 5.69
N LEU A 398 19.71 -16.40 4.47
CA LEU A 398 20.57 -16.23 3.28
C LEU A 398 21.08 -14.79 3.16
N SER A 399 22.30 -14.54 3.59
CA SER A 399 22.96 -13.23 3.44
C SER A 399 23.54 -13.05 2.05
N ILE A 400 22.72 -12.56 1.10
CA ILE A 400 23.13 -12.38 -0.29
C ILE A 400 24.28 -11.36 -0.40
N PRO A 401 25.44 -11.72 -1.01
CA PRO A 401 26.54 -10.80 -1.25
C PRO A 401 26.09 -9.54 -2.00
N GLN A 402 26.71 -8.40 -1.71
CA GLN A 402 26.33 -7.12 -2.29
C GLN A 402 26.37 -7.14 -3.82
N GLU A 403 27.36 -7.77 -4.40
CA GLU A 403 27.60 -7.89 -5.83
C GLU A 403 26.53 -8.74 -6.54
N MET A 404 25.91 -9.69 -5.82
CA MET A 404 24.86 -10.57 -6.35
C MET A 404 23.45 -9.95 -6.25
N ARG A 405 23.23 -8.99 -5.33
CA ARG A 405 21.89 -8.42 -5.01
C ARG A 405 21.20 -7.80 -6.22
N GLU A 406 21.99 -7.21 -7.11
CA GLU A 406 21.45 -6.56 -8.29
C GLU A 406 20.80 -7.55 -9.26
N GLU A 407 21.50 -8.64 -9.56
CA GLU A 407 21.01 -9.70 -10.45
C GLU A 407 19.79 -10.40 -9.86
N VAL A 408 19.85 -10.76 -8.56
CA VAL A 408 18.74 -11.40 -7.85
C VAL A 408 17.51 -10.48 -7.81
N GLY A 409 17.70 -9.19 -7.51
CA GLY A 409 16.63 -8.20 -7.47
C GLY A 409 15.92 -8.04 -8.82
N TYR A 410 16.67 -7.96 -9.92
CA TYR A 410 16.06 -7.86 -11.26
C TYR A 410 15.34 -9.14 -11.67
N MET A 411 15.88 -10.31 -11.35
CA MET A 411 15.24 -11.58 -11.64
C MET A 411 13.88 -11.72 -10.96
N ILE A 412 13.82 -11.44 -9.67
CA ILE A 412 12.56 -11.52 -8.90
C ILE A 412 11.55 -10.48 -9.40
N LYS A 413 12.02 -9.26 -9.70
CA LYS A 413 11.19 -8.21 -10.26
C LYS A 413 10.59 -8.60 -11.62
N ASP A 414 11.37 -9.21 -12.52
CA ASP A 414 10.90 -9.64 -13.83
C ASP A 414 9.77 -10.68 -13.73
N VAL A 415 9.81 -11.56 -12.73
CA VAL A 415 8.72 -12.52 -12.45
C VAL A 415 7.49 -11.81 -11.91
N SER A 416 7.66 -10.91 -10.93
CA SER A 416 6.54 -10.12 -10.36
C SER A 416 5.85 -9.26 -11.43
N ASP A 417 6.61 -8.65 -12.34
CA ASP A 417 6.09 -7.85 -13.45
C ASP A 417 5.28 -8.70 -14.45
N LYS A 418 5.73 -9.93 -14.73
CA LYS A 418 5.05 -10.86 -15.65
C LYS A 418 3.76 -11.43 -15.05
N GLU A 419 3.77 -11.74 -13.77
CA GLU A 419 2.62 -12.31 -13.08
C GLU A 419 1.61 -11.24 -12.64
N HIS A 420 1.98 -9.94 -12.71
CA HIS A 420 1.20 -8.81 -12.20
C HIS A 420 0.74 -9.00 -10.75
N ALA A 421 1.54 -9.74 -9.98
CA ALA A 421 1.22 -10.16 -8.63
C ALA A 421 2.36 -9.87 -7.67
N GLU A 422 2.01 -9.77 -6.41
CA GLU A 422 2.93 -9.75 -5.30
C GLU A 422 3.46 -11.16 -5.05
N LEU A 423 4.77 -11.28 -4.82
CA LEU A 423 5.41 -12.57 -4.58
C LEU A 423 5.56 -12.81 -3.08
N SER A 424 5.09 -13.97 -2.61
CA SER A 424 5.31 -14.39 -1.22
C SER A 424 6.78 -14.71 -0.95
N PRO A 425 7.24 -14.67 0.32
CA PRO A 425 8.59 -15.08 0.70
C PRO A 425 8.97 -16.47 0.20
N GLU A 426 8.04 -17.43 0.22
CA GLU A 426 8.24 -18.80 -0.28
C GLU A 426 8.43 -18.83 -1.78
N THR A 427 7.68 -18.02 -2.52
CA THR A 427 7.82 -17.91 -3.98
C THR A 427 9.16 -17.28 -4.34
N ILE A 428 9.59 -16.24 -3.63
CA ILE A 428 10.89 -15.59 -3.81
C ILE A 428 12.03 -16.58 -3.55
N TYR A 429 11.95 -17.33 -2.45
CA TYR A 429 12.94 -18.35 -2.12
C TYR A 429 13.01 -19.43 -3.20
N ARG A 430 11.86 -19.96 -3.64
CA ARG A 430 11.80 -21.00 -4.69
C ARG A 430 12.44 -20.52 -5.99
N ILE A 431 12.14 -19.29 -6.45
CA ILE A 431 12.75 -18.73 -7.66
C ILE A 431 14.26 -18.59 -7.49
N PHE A 432 14.71 -18.16 -6.33
CA PHE A 432 16.14 -18.05 -6.00
C PHE A 432 16.80 -19.44 -5.93
N GLU A 433 16.17 -20.40 -5.25
CA GLU A 433 16.64 -21.76 -5.09
C GLU A 433 16.79 -22.46 -6.44
N ASP A 434 15.75 -22.45 -7.27
CA ASP A 434 15.73 -23.09 -8.59
C ASP A 434 16.88 -22.61 -9.48
N LYS A 435 17.24 -21.32 -9.38
CA LYS A 435 18.30 -20.77 -10.24
C LYS A 435 19.70 -20.95 -9.66
N TYR A 436 19.87 -20.70 -8.35
CA TYR A 436 21.22 -20.53 -7.79
C TYR A 436 21.65 -21.64 -6.84
N VAL A 437 20.72 -22.28 -6.11
CA VAL A 437 21.08 -23.18 -5.01
C VAL A 437 21.27 -24.60 -5.53
N ASN A 438 22.45 -25.18 -5.27
CA ASN A 438 22.79 -26.58 -5.61
C ASN A 438 22.39 -26.99 -7.03
N ASN A 439 22.50 -26.06 -8.00
CA ASN A 439 22.05 -26.30 -9.37
C ASN A 439 22.96 -27.32 -10.05
N THR A 440 22.35 -28.44 -10.49
CA THR A 440 23.00 -29.58 -11.18
C THR A 440 22.35 -29.86 -12.55
N SER A 441 21.68 -28.88 -13.15
CA SER A 441 20.87 -29.05 -14.37
C SER A 441 21.65 -29.55 -15.59
N ILE A 442 22.95 -29.25 -15.69
CA ILE A 442 23.80 -29.66 -16.81
C ILE A 442 24.87 -30.64 -16.33
N ILE A 443 25.56 -30.32 -15.23
CA ILE A 443 26.59 -31.13 -14.64
C ILE A 443 26.41 -31.25 -13.14
N ALA A 444 26.63 -32.44 -12.60
CA ALA A 444 26.67 -32.69 -11.17
C ALA A 444 28.04 -33.22 -10.74
N VAL A 445 28.44 -32.87 -9.51
CA VAL A 445 29.66 -33.35 -8.85
C VAL A 445 29.26 -34.11 -7.59
N PRO A 446 28.96 -35.40 -7.70
CA PRO A 446 28.51 -36.21 -6.55
C PRO A 446 29.62 -36.52 -5.57
N GLU A 447 30.87 -36.53 -6.00
CA GLU A 447 32.01 -36.96 -5.16
C GLU A 447 33.30 -36.31 -5.58
N VAL A 448 34.15 -35.92 -4.59
CA VAL A 448 35.50 -35.40 -4.78
C VAL A 448 36.45 -35.98 -3.75
N HIS A 449 37.52 -36.59 -4.20
CA HIS A 449 38.59 -37.07 -3.33
C HIS A 449 39.84 -36.19 -3.41
N PHE A 450 40.22 -35.63 -2.27
CA PHE A 450 41.39 -34.73 -2.18
C PHE A 450 42.64 -35.48 -1.66
N LYS A 451 43.80 -35.20 -2.27
CA LYS A 451 45.09 -35.66 -1.79
C LYS A 451 46.03 -34.44 -1.68
N GLN A 452 46.70 -34.34 -0.54
CA GLN A 452 47.68 -33.28 -0.31
C GLN A 452 49.03 -33.74 -0.83
N THR A 453 49.58 -32.99 -1.77
CA THR A 453 50.90 -33.21 -2.37
C THR A 453 51.70 -31.92 -2.25
N ARG A 454 52.47 -31.49 -3.28
CA ARG A 454 53.01 -30.11 -3.33
C ARG A 454 51.97 -29.03 -3.64
N GLY A 455 50.71 -29.33 -3.53
CA GLY A 455 49.48 -28.57 -3.71
C GLY A 455 48.31 -29.49 -3.38
N ILE A 456 47.09 -29.13 -3.77
CA ILE A 456 45.93 -30.02 -3.63
C ILE A 456 45.67 -30.71 -4.96
N THR A 457 45.68 -32.05 -4.95
CA THR A 457 45.20 -32.86 -6.09
C THR A 457 43.79 -33.33 -5.80
N ALA A 458 42.89 -33.20 -6.75
CA ALA A 458 41.49 -33.62 -6.65
C ALA A 458 41.18 -34.66 -7.75
N ASP A 459 40.56 -35.78 -7.34
CA ASP A 459 39.86 -36.70 -8.24
C ASP A 459 38.37 -36.33 -8.19
N VAL A 460 37.90 -35.55 -9.19
CA VAL A 460 36.56 -34.98 -9.26
C VAL A 460 35.65 -35.88 -10.09
N THR A 461 34.67 -36.53 -9.45
CA THR A 461 33.68 -37.30 -10.15
C THR A 461 32.60 -36.36 -10.70
N MET A 462 32.47 -36.33 -12.02
CA MET A 462 31.46 -35.49 -12.73
C MET A 462 30.45 -36.35 -13.45
N VAL A 463 29.20 -35.96 -13.40
CA VAL A 463 28.10 -36.55 -14.18
C VAL A 463 27.61 -35.54 -15.19
N TYR A 464 27.76 -35.83 -16.48
CA TYR A 464 27.35 -35.00 -17.59
C TYR A 464 26.67 -35.84 -18.67
N LYS A 465 25.48 -35.49 -19.12
CA LYS A 465 24.65 -36.25 -20.06
C LYS A 465 24.58 -37.75 -19.65
N ASP A 466 24.25 -38.01 -18.40
CA ASP A 466 24.13 -39.34 -17.75
C ASP A 466 25.43 -40.21 -17.77
N LYS A 467 26.54 -39.60 -18.12
CA LYS A 467 27.85 -40.28 -18.12
C LYS A 467 28.72 -39.80 -16.98
N LYS A 468 29.14 -40.74 -16.13
CA LYS A 468 30.08 -40.53 -15.03
C LYS A 468 31.50 -40.52 -15.53
N ARG A 469 32.29 -39.49 -15.16
CA ARG A 469 33.71 -39.37 -15.46
C ARG A 469 34.46 -38.88 -14.24
N VAL A 470 35.69 -39.37 -14.04
CA VAL A 470 36.59 -38.89 -12.99
C VAL A 470 37.68 -38.04 -13.65
N ILE A 471 37.74 -36.75 -13.27
CA ILE A 471 38.75 -35.80 -13.78
C ILE A 471 39.78 -35.55 -12.69
N LYS A 472 41.03 -35.80 -13.00
CA LYS A 472 42.15 -35.49 -12.10
C LYS A 472 42.64 -34.08 -12.38
N SER A 473 42.75 -33.29 -11.34
CA SER A 473 43.21 -31.90 -11.44
C SER A 473 44.06 -31.52 -10.23
N THR A 474 44.75 -30.41 -10.33
CA THR A 474 45.58 -29.84 -9.26
C THR A 474 45.24 -28.35 -9.10
N GLY A 475 45.39 -27.85 -7.88
CA GLY A 475 45.18 -26.44 -7.58
C GLY A 475 45.92 -26.00 -6.33
N ASN A 476 45.95 -24.71 -6.09
CA ASN A 476 46.55 -24.14 -4.87
C ASN A 476 45.69 -24.46 -3.62
N GLY A 477 44.40 -24.62 -3.80
CA GLY A 477 43.42 -24.99 -2.77
C GLY A 477 42.42 -26.01 -3.31
N ARG A 478 41.52 -26.49 -2.42
CA ARG A 478 40.47 -27.51 -2.76
C ARG A 478 39.54 -27.01 -3.84
N LEU A 479 38.99 -25.79 -3.65
CA LEU A 479 38.06 -25.19 -4.61
C LEU A 479 38.73 -24.89 -5.95
N ASP A 480 40.00 -24.43 -5.95
CA ASP A 480 40.80 -24.18 -7.15
C ASP A 480 41.07 -25.48 -7.93
N ALA A 481 41.34 -26.57 -7.22
CA ALA A 481 41.50 -27.87 -7.87
C ALA A 481 40.23 -28.34 -8.58
N VAL A 482 39.05 -28.18 -7.94
CA VAL A 482 37.75 -28.49 -8.56
C VAL A 482 37.44 -27.54 -9.74
N SER A 483 37.74 -26.26 -9.61
CA SER A 483 37.65 -25.28 -10.69
C SER A 483 38.45 -25.67 -11.91
N ASN A 484 39.71 -26.09 -11.70
CA ASN A 484 40.59 -26.55 -12.78
C ASN A 484 40.08 -27.84 -13.46
N ALA A 485 39.38 -28.71 -12.71
CA ALA A 485 38.70 -29.86 -13.30
C ALA A 485 37.60 -29.43 -14.26
N PHE A 486 36.74 -28.48 -13.89
CA PHE A 486 35.70 -27.94 -14.78
C PHE A 486 36.28 -27.28 -16.02
N LYS A 487 37.32 -26.43 -15.86
CA LYS A 487 38.01 -25.79 -17.00
C LYS A 487 38.54 -26.80 -18.00
N SER A 488 39.18 -27.86 -17.50
CA SER A 488 39.71 -28.93 -18.35
C SER A 488 38.60 -29.78 -18.99
N PHE A 489 37.51 -30.04 -18.28
CA PHE A 489 36.43 -30.90 -18.78
C PHE A 489 35.61 -30.26 -19.93
N PHE A 490 35.32 -28.96 -19.82
CA PHE A 490 34.52 -28.21 -20.81
C PHE A 490 35.39 -27.42 -21.81
N ASP A 491 36.71 -27.43 -21.69
CA ASP A 491 37.64 -26.58 -22.46
C ASP A 491 37.26 -25.09 -22.36
N ILE A 492 36.94 -24.62 -21.13
CA ILE A 492 36.51 -23.25 -20.86
C ILE A 492 37.50 -22.50 -19.99
N SER A 493 37.48 -21.18 -20.11
CA SER A 493 38.26 -20.28 -19.27
C SER A 493 37.36 -19.32 -18.54
N TYR A 494 37.52 -19.23 -17.25
CA TYR A 494 36.86 -18.26 -16.36
C TYR A 494 37.76 -17.96 -15.16
N GLU A 495 37.50 -16.86 -14.49
CA GLU A 495 38.19 -16.49 -13.25
C GLU A 495 37.20 -16.67 -12.07
N LEU A 496 37.65 -17.26 -10.96
CA LEU A 496 36.91 -17.31 -9.72
C LEU A 496 37.14 -15.97 -9.04
N SER A 497 36.13 -15.07 -9.16
CA SER A 497 36.23 -13.67 -8.79
C SER A 497 35.62 -13.36 -7.43
N PHE A 498 34.76 -14.24 -6.90
CA PHE A 498 34.11 -14.06 -5.62
C PHE A 498 33.92 -15.37 -4.87
N TYR A 499 34.18 -15.34 -3.57
CA TYR A 499 33.86 -16.44 -2.64
C TYR A 499 33.57 -15.89 -1.25
N GLU A 500 32.42 -16.28 -0.69
CA GLU A 500 32.00 -15.99 0.66
C GLU A 500 31.22 -17.18 1.22
N GLU A 501 31.27 -17.39 2.55
CA GLU A 501 30.53 -18.45 3.24
C GLU A 501 30.05 -17.98 4.61
N HIS A 502 28.93 -18.53 5.03
CA HIS A 502 28.39 -18.31 6.38
C HIS A 502 27.52 -19.50 6.83
N SER A 503 27.13 -19.51 8.10
CA SER A 503 26.24 -20.49 8.69
C SER A 503 24.80 -20.04 8.61
N LEU A 504 23.85 -20.91 8.22
CA LEU A 504 22.41 -20.59 8.16
C LEU A 504 21.77 -20.34 9.53
N SER A 505 22.31 -20.98 10.57
CA SER A 505 21.83 -20.88 11.95
C SER A 505 22.96 -20.96 12.95
N ARG A 506 22.69 -20.70 14.22
CA ARG A 506 23.69 -20.89 15.29
C ARG A 506 23.68 -22.33 15.77
N GLY A 507 24.85 -22.91 15.97
CA GLY A 507 25.04 -24.26 16.54
C GLY A 507 25.83 -25.21 15.63
N SER A 508 26.27 -26.33 16.20
CA SER A 508 27.13 -27.32 15.52
C SER A 508 26.44 -28.15 14.44
N SER A 509 25.10 -28.13 14.38
CA SER A 509 24.28 -28.80 13.36
C SER A 509 23.79 -27.87 12.25
N SER A 510 24.29 -26.63 12.21
CA SER A 510 23.90 -25.66 11.20
C SER A 510 24.50 -26.04 9.83
N LYS A 511 23.69 -25.83 8.76
CA LYS A 511 24.19 -25.95 7.39
C LYS A 511 25.06 -24.75 7.03
N ALA A 512 26.10 -25.00 6.26
CA ALA A 512 26.91 -23.96 5.65
C ALA A 512 26.30 -23.50 4.33
N VAL A 513 26.39 -22.22 4.07
CA VAL A 513 26.05 -21.59 2.78
C VAL A 513 27.31 -21.00 2.19
N SER A 514 27.61 -21.35 0.95
CA SER A 514 28.70 -20.77 0.18
C SER A 514 28.16 -20.06 -1.05
N TYR A 515 28.74 -18.91 -1.34
CA TYR A 515 28.47 -18.11 -2.55
C TYR A 515 29.73 -18.10 -3.41
N VAL A 516 29.59 -18.42 -4.68
CA VAL A 516 30.69 -18.40 -5.65
C VAL A 516 30.31 -17.56 -6.85
N GLY A 517 31.15 -16.63 -7.21
CA GLY A 517 31.04 -15.84 -8.44
C GLY A 517 32.22 -16.18 -9.39
N ILE A 518 31.88 -16.60 -10.61
CA ILE A 518 32.88 -16.77 -11.68
C ILE A 518 32.71 -15.69 -12.74
N SER A 519 33.82 -15.15 -13.23
CA SER A 519 33.84 -14.12 -14.26
C SER A 519 34.35 -14.68 -15.59
N CYS A 520 33.59 -14.43 -16.67
CA CYS A 520 34.01 -14.75 -18.02
C CYS A 520 33.64 -13.59 -18.97
N ASN A 521 34.59 -13.06 -19.69
CA ASN A 521 34.42 -11.95 -20.64
C ASN A 521 33.67 -10.74 -20.03
N GLY A 522 33.94 -10.42 -18.76
CA GLY A 522 33.34 -9.30 -18.04
C GLY A 522 31.90 -9.57 -17.52
N LYS A 523 31.37 -10.78 -17.70
CA LYS A 523 30.07 -11.20 -17.15
C LYS A 523 30.28 -12.11 -15.96
N MET A 524 29.53 -11.85 -14.87
CA MET A 524 29.50 -12.69 -13.67
C MET A 524 28.44 -13.78 -13.79
N PHE A 525 28.77 -14.96 -13.24
CA PHE A 525 27.83 -16.06 -13.05
C PHE A 525 27.89 -16.51 -11.60
N TRP A 526 26.75 -16.56 -10.95
CA TRP A 526 26.65 -16.82 -9.52
C TRP A 526 26.18 -18.24 -9.24
N GLY A 527 26.66 -18.81 -8.16
CA GLY A 527 26.16 -20.08 -7.63
C GLY A 527 26.15 -20.07 -6.11
N VAL A 528 25.19 -20.76 -5.54
CA VAL A 528 25.01 -20.92 -4.10
C VAL A 528 25.01 -22.40 -3.78
N GLY A 529 25.75 -22.78 -2.74
CA GLY A 529 25.80 -24.15 -2.25
C GLY A 529 25.36 -24.22 -0.80
N ILE A 530 24.52 -25.18 -0.47
CA ILE A 530 24.02 -25.42 0.88
C ILE A 530 24.25 -26.90 1.23
N ASP A 531 25.04 -27.15 2.27
CA ASP A 531 25.31 -28.51 2.80
C ASP A 531 25.76 -28.43 4.26
N GLU A 532 25.71 -29.53 4.97
CA GLU A 532 26.26 -29.66 6.34
C GLU A 532 27.80 -29.57 6.34
N ASP A 533 28.43 -30.00 5.24
CA ASP A 533 29.87 -29.93 5.03
C ASP A 533 30.24 -28.66 4.24
N ILE A 534 31.02 -27.77 4.84
CA ILE A 534 31.44 -26.51 4.25
C ILE A 534 32.20 -26.67 2.91
N ILE A 535 32.96 -27.77 2.75
CA ILE A 535 33.67 -28.07 1.51
C ILE A 535 32.69 -28.48 0.42
N LYS A 536 31.68 -29.29 0.76
CA LYS A 536 30.62 -29.67 -0.18
C LYS A 536 29.76 -28.46 -0.56
N SER A 537 29.40 -27.60 0.38
CA SER A 537 28.66 -26.37 0.07
C SER A 537 29.43 -25.51 -0.93
N SER A 538 30.75 -25.35 -0.76
CA SER A 538 31.60 -24.61 -1.68
C SER A 538 31.69 -25.25 -3.07
N ILE A 539 31.77 -26.59 -3.14
CA ILE A 539 31.75 -27.33 -4.42
C ILE A 539 30.41 -27.18 -5.12
N PHE A 540 29.31 -27.27 -4.39
CA PHE A 540 27.94 -27.07 -4.93
C PHE A 540 27.74 -25.64 -5.44
N ALA A 541 28.28 -24.62 -4.73
CA ALA A 541 28.26 -23.25 -5.18
C ALA A 541 29.01 -23.09 -6.50
N LEU A 542 30.22 -23.60 -6.58
CA LEU A 542 31.02 -23.57 -7.82
C LEU A 542 30.33 -24.32 -8.96
N THR A 543 29.78 -25.51 -8.66
CA THR A 543 29.03 -26.31 -9.63
C THR A 543 27.83 -25.55 -10.18
N SER A 544 27.05 -24.87 -9.31
CA SER A 544 25.91 -24.03 -9.71
C SER A 544 26.34 -22.86 -10.61
N ALA A 545 27.41 -22.16 -10.27
CA ALA A 545 27.95 -21.08 -11.10
C ALA A 545 28.41 -21.57 -12.48
N VAL A 546 29.09 -22.70 -12.53
CA VAL A 546 29.55 -23.34 -13.80
C VAL A 546 28.35 -23.81 -14.63
N ASN A 547 27.30 -24.40 -14.00
CA ASN A 547 26.05 -24.76 -14.69
C ASN A 547 25.43 -23.55 -15.39
N GLN A 548 25.34 -22.41 -14.73
CA GLN A 548 24.81 -21.19 -15.33
C GLN A 548 25.67 -20.68 -16.50
N TYR A 549 27.00 -20.74 -16.37
CA TYR A 549 27.90 -20.36 -17.46
C TYR A 549 27.76 -21.30 -18.66
N VAL A 550 27.83 -22.61 -18.45
CA VAL A 550 27.71 -23.62 -19.52
C VAL A 550 26.36 -23.58 -20.21
N ALA A 551 25.28 -23.27 -19.49
CA ALA A 551 23.96 -23.03 -20.09
C ALA A 551 24.02 -21.94 -21.19
N THR A 552 24.75 -20.84 -20.94
CA THR A 552 24.88 -19.76 -21.94
C THR A 552 25.69 -20.15 -23.16
N LEU A 553 26.55 -21.15 -23.07
CA LEU A 553 27.30 -21.70 -24.21
C LEU A 553 26.39 -22.58 -25.07
N LYS A 554 25.55 -23.41 -24.46
CA LYS A 554 24.54 -24.20 -25.19
C LYS A 554 23.54 -23.31 -25.91
N ASP A 555 23.04 -22.28 -25.27
CA ASP A 555 22.13 -21.32 -25.90
C ASP A 555 22.80 -20.61 -27.11
N ARG A 556 24.11 -20.44 -27.11
CA ARG A 556 24.85 -19.90 -28.26
C ARG A 556 24.95 -20.92 -29.39
N ASP A 557 25.28 -22.16 -29.06
CA ASP A 557 25.34 -23.25 -30.06
C ASP A 557 24.01 -23.47 -30.73
N ASP A 558 22.91 -23.52 -29.98
CA ASP A 558 21.53 -23.64 -30.48
C ASP A 558 21.13 -22.43 -31.33
N GLN A 559 21.55 -21.22 -30.95
CA GLN A 559 21.27 -19.99 -31.72
C GLN A 559 22.10 -19.92 -33.01
N ASP A 560 23.36 -20.38 -33.01
CA ASP A 560 24.20 -20.43 -34.20
C ASP A 560 23.70 -21.52 -35.17
N GLU A 561 23.20 -22.64 -34.66
CA GLU A 561 22.54 -23.69 -35.46
C GLU A 561 21.25 -23.16 -36.10
N ARG A 562 20.39 -22.49 -35.35
CA ARG A 562 19.19 -21.86 -35.87
C ARG A 562 19.45 -20.79 -36.92
N LEU A 563 20.47 -19.93 -36.74
CA LEU A 563 20.88 -18.98 -37.76
C LEU A 563 21.36 -19.70 -39.02
N THR A 564 22.13 -20.78 -38.87
CA THR A 564 22.62 -21.61 -39.98
C THR A 564 21.45 -22.23 -40.75
N GLU A 565 20.43 -22.73 -40.07
CA GLU A 565 19.21 -23.26 -40.71
C GLU A 565 18.44 -22.16 -41.46
N ILE A 566 18.27 -20.97 -40.87
CA ILE A 566 17.64 -19.81 -41.53
C ILE A 566 18.41 -19.41 -42.82
N LEU A 567 19.73 -19.34 -42.74
CA LEU A 567 20.58 -18.99 -43.90
C LEU A 567 20.53 -20.06 -44.96
N ASN A 568 20.50 -21.34 -44.62
CA ASN A 568 20.33 -22.45 -45.54
C ASN A 568 18.98 -22.42 -46.21
N TYR A 569 17.90 -22.15 -45.49
CA TYR A 569 16.55 -21.98 -46.08
C TYR A 569 16.51 -20.84 -47.10
N ILE A 570 17.09 -19.67 -46.76
CA ILE A 570 17.22 -18.56 -47.69
C ILE A 570 18.02 -18.93 -48.91
N ASN A 571 19.12 -19.67 -48.74
CA ASN A 571 19.99 -20.08 -49.84
C ASN A 571 19.34 -21.10 -50.77
N THR A 572 18.44 -21.94 -50.25
CA THR A 572 17.67 -22.92 -51.01
C THR A 572 16.52 -22.27 -51.76
N ASN A 573 15.76 -21.41 -51.07
CA ASN A 573 14.50 -20.81 -51.57
C ASN A 573 14.66 -19.37 -52.10
N TYR A 574 15.90 -18.95 -52.44
CA TYR A 574 16.23 -17.57 -52.77
C TYR A 574 15.42 -16.94 -53.93
N LEU A 575 14.76 -17.74 -54.75
CA LEU A 575 13.96 -17.26 -55.90
C LEU A 575 12.70 -16.51 -55.41
N SER A 576 11.99 -17.06 -54.43
CA SER A 576 10.66 -16.59 -54.01
C SER A 576 10.57 -16.22 -52.54
N VAL A 577 11.56 -16.60 -51.72
CA VAL A 577 11.50 -16.45 -50.28
C VAL A 577 11.16 -15.02 -49.81
N THR A 578 10.12 -14.91 -49.01
CA THR A 578 9.71 -13.67 -48.33
C THR A 578 10.03 -13.75 -46.84
N LEU A 579 10.04 -12.59 -46.18
CA LEU A 579 10.24 -12.55 -44.73
C LEU A 579 9.04 -13.14 -43.97
N ASP A 580 7.84 -13.10 -44.58
CA ASP A 580 6.61 -13.69 -44.00
C ASP A 580 6.71 -15.22 -44.03
N GLU A 581 6.99 -15.82 -45.20
CA GLU A 581 7.22 -17.28 -45.31
C GLU A 581 8.31 -17.80 -44.41
N LEU A 582 9.41 -17.03 -44.26
CA LEU A 582 10.50 -17.41 -43.37
C LEU A 582 10.10 -17.31 -41.90
N ALA A 583 9.24 -16.36 -41.55
CA ALA A 583 8.73 -16.20 -40.18
C ALA A 583 7.77 -17.36 -39.82
N ASP A 584 6.92 -17.75 -40.75
CA ASP A 584 5.98 -18.88 -40.60
C ASP A 584 6.74 -20.21 -40.49
N GLU A 585 7.76 -20.46 -41.33
CA GLU A 585 8.57 -21.68 -41.29
C GLU A 585 9.31 -21.90 -39.98
N PHE A 586 9.81 -20.80 -39.37
CA PHE A 586 10.56 -20.88 -38.13
C PHE A 586 9.73 -20.54 -36.90
N GLU A 587 8.40 -20.44 -36.99
CA GLU A 587 7.46 -20.11 -35.95
C GLU A 587 7.84 -18.84 -35.17
N LEU A 588 8.26 -17.78 -35.89
CA LEU A 588 8.72 -16.52 -35.34
C LEU A 588 7.85 -15.35 -35.85
N THR A 589 7.77 -14.28 -35.07
CA THR A 589 7.17 -13.05 -35.60
C THR A 589 8.12 -12.39 -36.60
N LYS A 590 7.57 -11.78 -37.68
CA LYS A 590 8.33 -11.05 -38.70
C LYS A 590 9.28 -10.00 -38.12
N THR A 591 8.80 -9.27 -37.12
CA THR A 591 9.59 -8.23 -36.44
C THR A 591 10.79 -8.81 -35.69
N TYR A 592 10.57 -9.90 -34.96
CA TYR A 592 11.64 -10.58 -34.23
C TYR A 592 12.65 -11.19 -35.18
N LEU A 593 12.20 -11.92 -36.21
CA LEU A 593 13.07 -12.56 -37.20
C LEU A 593 13.94 -11.55 -37.96
N SER A 594 13.36 -10.42 -38.38
CA SER A 594 14.12 -9.35 -39.07
C SER A 594 15.24 -8.79 -38.16
N LYS A 595 14.92 -8.53 -36.88
CA LYS A 595 15.90 -8.07 -35.90
C LYS A 595 16.95 -9.15 -35.60
N TYR A 596 16.52 -10.39 -35.38
CA TYR A 596 17.39 -11.53 -35.10
C TYR A 596 18.44 -11.75 -36.20
N ILE A 597 17.98 -11.79 -37.49
CA ILE A 597 18.88 -11.94 -38.63
C ILE A 597 19.91 -10.80 -38.68
N LYS A 598 19.46 -9.54 -38.49
CA LYS A 598 20.33 -8.38 -38.53
C LYS A 598 21.35 -8.38 -37.39
N ASP A 599 20.91 -8.66 -36.16
CA ASP A 599 21.76 -8.64 -34.97
C ASP A 599 22.83 -9.76 -35.02
N LYS A 600 22.44 -10.95 -35.53
CA LYS A 600 23.34 -12.12 -35.58
C LYS A 600 24.21 -12.17 -36.81
N SER A 601 23.72 -11.80 -38.02
CA SER A 601 24.50 -11.86 -39.28
C SER A 601 25.15 -10.52 -39.67
N GLY A 602 24.80 -9.42 -39.02
CA GLY A 602 25.21 -8.06 -39.39
C GLY A 602 24.58 -7.54 -40.68
N LYS A 603 23.61 -8.27 -41.29
CA LYS A 603 22.96 -7.96 -42.58
C LYS A 603 21.46 -8.05 -42.47
N THR A 604 20.75 -7.24 -43.27
CA THR A 604 19.28 -7.38 -43.36
C THR A 604 18.94 -8.63 -44.18
N PHE A 605 17.70 -9.14 -44.00
CA PHE A 605 17.15 -10.22 -44.81
C PHE A 605 17.25 -9.92 -46.33
N GLY A 606 16.86 -8.70 -46.73
CA GLY A 606 16.95 -8.26 -48.12
C GLY A 606 18.40 -8.27 -48.68
N ASP A 607 19.40 -7.88 -47.87
CA ASP A 607 20.77 -7.93 -48.25
C ASP A 607 21.27 -9.36 -48.44
N ILE A 608 20.85 -10.29 -47.58
CA ILE A 608 21.20 -11.72 -47.65
C ILE A 608 20.65 -12.33 -48.96
N VAL A 609 19.33 -12.16 -49.20
CA VAL A 609 18.67 -12.65 -50.42
C VAL A 609 19.34 -12.06 -51.67
N THR A 610 19.57 -10.76 -51.70
CA THR A 610 20.26 -10.08 -52.80
C THR A 610 21.68 -10.65 -53.03
N ASN A 611 22.41 -10.90 -51.93
CA ASN A 611 23.75 -11.48 -52.00
C ASN A 611 23.74 -12.88 -52.60
N VAL A 612 22.78 -13.73 -52.22
CA VAL A 612 22.62 -15.10 -52.79
C VAL A 612 22.32 -15.02 -54.28
N ARG A 613 21.33 -14.21 -54.66
CA ARG A 613 20.93 -14.02 -56.08
C ARG A 613 22.09 -13.55 -56.96
N MET A 614 22.84 -12.57 -56.48
CA MET A 614 24.02 -12.05 -57.20
C MET A 614 25.17 -13.05 -57.33
N LYS A 615 25.43 -13.87 -56.29
CA LYS A 615 26.40 -14.95 -56.35
C LYS A 615 26.03 -16.00 -57.43
N LYS A 616 24.73 -16.40 -57.43
CA LYS A 616 24.20 -17.36 -58.43
C LYS A 616 24.28 -16.77 -59.84
N ALA A 617 23.90 -15.51 -60.06
CA ALA A 617 23.99 -14.80 -61.32
C ALA A 617 25.45 -14.74 -61.83
N ARG A 618 26.40 -14.43 -60.93
CA ARG A 618 27.83 -14.41 -61.28
C ARG A 618 28.32 -15.77 -61.76
N ALA A 619 27.90 -16.84 -61.08
CA ALA A 619 28.27 -18.19 -61.50
C ALA A 619 27.70 -18.53 -62.90
N MET A 620 26.43 -18.20 -63.17
CA MET A 620 25.76 -18.42 -64.46
C MET A 620 26.40 -17.60 -65.59
N LEU A 621 26.79 -16.36 -65.31
CA LEU A 621 27.52 -15.53 -66.31
C LEU A 621 28.91 -16.08 -66.66
N LYS A 622 29.54 -16.80 -65.73
CA LYS A 622 30.86 -17.42 -65.92
C LYS A 622 30.79 -18.73 -66.65
N SER A 623 29.75 -19.52 -66.45
CA SER A 623 29.69 -20.94 -66.90
C SER A 623 28.82 -21.21 -68.13
N GLY A 624 28.08 -20.20 -68.70
CA GLY A 624 27.10 -20.48 -69.74
C GLY A 624 26.91 -19.38 -70.77
N ASN A 625 26.25 -19.74 -71.88
CA ASN A 625 25.87 -18.87 -73.04
C ASN A 625 24.46 -18.26 -72.92
N LYS A 626 23.78 -18.38 -71.76
CA LYS A 626 22.47 -17.80 -71.53
C LYS A 626 22.49 -16.28 -71.63
N ASN A 627 21.49 -15.68 -72.25
CA ASN A 627 21.42 -14.21 -72.31
C ASN A 627 21.25 -13.59 -70.91
N VAL A 628 21.53 -12.29 -70.77
CA VAL A 628 21.50 -11.59 -69.47
C VAL A 628 20.07 -11.53 -68.92
N GLU A 629 19.07 -11.44 -69.76
CA GLU A 629 17.64 -11.41 -69.39
C GLU A 629 17.21 -12.75 -68.81
N THR A 630 17.55 -13.86 -69.45
CA THR A 630 17.27 -15.20 -68.90
C THR A 630 17.92 -15.39 -67.51
N ILE A 631 19.17 -14.97 -67.33
CA ILE A 631 19.86 -15.06 -66.05
C ILE A 631 19.18 -14.18 -64.99
N ALA A 632 18.73 -12.97 -65.34
CA ALA A 632 18.00 -12.10 -64.43
C ALA A 632 16.72 -12.79 -63.89
N HIS A 633 15.96 -13.41 -64.77
CA HIS A 633 14.74 -14.16 -64.40
C HIS A 633 15.06 -15.42 -63.57
N GLU A 634 16.07 -16.18 -63.95
CA GLU A 634 16.52 -17.41 -63.27
C GLU A 634 17.08 -17.13 -61.87
N VAL A 635 17.46 -15.91 -61.53
CA VAL A 635 17.88 -15.52 -60.21
C VAL A 635 16.85 -14.71 -59.45
N GLY A 636 15.57 -14.64 -59.96
CA GLY A 636 14.45 -14.08 -59.26
C GLY A 636 14.25 -12.57 -59.43
N TYR A 637 14.75 -11.96 -60.54
CA TYR A 637 14.46 -10.59 -60.88
C TYR A 637 13.44 -10.53 -62.05
N GLN A 638 12.34 -9.86 -61.79
CA GLN A 638 11.32 -9.63 -62.85
C GLN A 638 11.71 -8.51 -63.82
N ASN A 639 12.61 -7.61 -63.44
CA ASN A 639 13.08 -6.48 -64.24
C ASN A 639 14.61 -6.54 -64.43
N VAL A 640 15.05 -6.63 -65.68
CA VAL A 640 16.46 -6.75 -66.09
C VAL A 640 17.25 -5.50 -65.76
N GLU A 641 16.66 -4.32 -65.78
CA GLU A 641 17.32 -3.07 -65.43
C GLU A 641 17.69 -3.04 -63.97
N ASN A 642 16.77 -3.45 -63.08
CA ASN A 642 17.02 -3.59 -61.65
C ASN A 642 18.12 -4.62 -61.38
N PHE A 643 18.08 -5.74 -62.04
CA PHE A 643 19.16 -6.74 -61.98
C PHE A 643 20.49 -6.14 -62.37
N THR A 644 20.59 -5.47 -63.53
CA THR A 644 21.79 -4.88 -64.04
C THR A 644 22.38 -3.83 -63.12
N ARG A 645 21.52 -2.97 -62.58
CA ARG A 645 21.93 -1.94 -61.58
C ARG A 645 22.46 -2.57 -60.30
N THR A 646 21.78 -3.58 -59.76
CA THR A 646 22.19 -4.28 -58.53
C THR A 646 23.51 -5.04 -58.74
N PHE A 647 23.64 -5.69 -59.87
CA PHE A 647 24.88 -6.42 -60.23
C PHE A 647 26.05 -5.45 -60.39
N LYS A 648 25.88 -4.31 -61.07
CA LYS A 648 26.90 -3.26 -61.20
C LYS A 648 27.28 -2.65 -59.85
N LYS A 649 26.29 -2.40 -59.02
CA LYS A 649 26.54 -1.90 -57.64
C LYS A 649 27.43 -2.85 -56.82
N LYS A 650 27.22 -4.17 -57.02
CA LYS A 650 27.93 -5.19 -56.24
C LYS A 650 29.32 -5.54 -56.77
N TYR A 651 29.47 -5.61 -58.12
CA TYR A 651 30.70 -6.08 -58.76
C TYR A 651 31.43 -5.02 -59.56
N GLY A 652 30.98 -3.77 -59.53
CA GLY A 652 31.64 -2.63 -60.19
C GLY A 652 31.43 -2.55 -61.71
N MET A 653 30.86 -3.57 -62.33
CA MET A 653 30.65 -3.67 -63.77
C MET A 653 29.31 -4.30 -64.13
N THR A 654 28.78 -4.01 -65.33
CA THR A 654 27.50 -4.60 -65.77
C THR A 654 27.65 -6.11 -66.05
N PRO A 655 26.56 -6.90 -66.03
CA PRO A 655 26.55 -8.32 -66.33
C PRO A 655 27.20 -8.63 -67.69
N VAL A 656 26.96 -7.79 -68.71
CA VAL A 656 27.59 -7.93 -70.05
C VAL A 656 29.10 -7.67 -69.98
N GLN A 657 29.51 -6.59 -69.32
CA GLN A 657 30.92 -6.29 -69.13
C GLN A 657 31.64 -7.40 -68.34
N PHE A 658 30.97 -7.92 -67.30
CA PHE A 658 31.53 -9.03 -66.50
C PHE A 658 31.70 -10.31 -67.29
N ARG A 659 30.75 -10.64 -68.20
CA ARG A 659 30.88 -11.78 -69.10
C ARG A 659 32.05 -11.61 -70.07
N ASN A 660 32.21 -10.41 -70.67
CA ASN A 660 33.23 -10.12 -71.64
C ASN A 660 34.65 -9.84 -71.06
N SER A 661 34.74 -9.76 -69.76
CA SER A 661 36.03 -9.57 -69.03
C SER A 661 36.78 -10.88 -68.75
N LYS A 662 36.45 -11.96 -69.46
CA LYS A 662 37.17 -13.23 -69.44
C LYS A 662 38.45 -13.16 -70.26
#